data_57cccf04c80a6da4fe62b259a719cb02
#
_entry.id   57cccf04c80a6da4fe62b259a719cb02
#
_cell.length_a   1.000
_cell.length_b   1.000
_cell.length_c   1.000
_cell.angle_alpha   90.00
_cell.angle_beta   90.00
_cell.angle_gamma   90.00
#
_symmetry.space_group_name_H-M   'P 1'
#
loop_
_entity.id
_entity.type
_entity.pdbx_description
1 polymer ?
#
loop_
_entity_poly.entity_id
_entity_poly.type
_entity_poly.pdbx_seq_one_letter_code
_entity_poly.pdbx_strand_id
1 'polypeptide(L)'
;MKNILCCKLFSKLVLLVFFQICLSSVFAQTKMNINENWLYLENNTTNLSDAQQALNWTSINLPHTWNAEDATDLNPGYRRDAGWYQKKLDISQIDKNQRYSLYFEGSNVTTKVYVNGKEAGAHIGGYIGFTIDITTLIKQGNNDIFVRVDNSYDIEIIPSQKSDFFIYGGITRDVWLLSKYKNHIQNLKITTPEVSAKKASLNINALIANSENAKDLSLTVILKNPKGKKVASKTIAVSDKLANIKFENLKNPELWDTEKPNLYSVTAFLSEKNQIRDSANEKVGFRWFEFKDHGPFYLNGKRLLIRGTHRHEEQAGAGAAMTNAQHRADMESIKKMGANFVRLAHYPQDPEIYKACDELGLLVWDELPWCRGGIGNELWQTNTKNMLTEIINQNYNHPSIIIWSLGNEMNWLPDFPDGDNTERTNVFLTELNDIAHKLDPTRKTAIRKYYEGSHIVDVFSPSIWSGWYSGSYKSYQKAIDVYKKEYKHFIHAEYGGDSHVGRHTENPITGEGLIKAEGWEEAIVQTKVANLAKIGDWSENYIVDLFDWHLHVSENDPDFVGNVQWAFKDFATPLRPEDDIPYMNQKGIVDRNGNPKDAYYVFKSYWSNEPFTYIESHTWTERQGPENSPRTLSVFSNCEKVTLFHQGKSLGEKQRNLSLYPANGLTWDVNFLKGENILIAVGKTKDGKTVSDTLKVNYRFNKNDTATSLQLSYQKLKNGNYLVTAIAIDNNNLRCLDYEESVYFQCLKGGKTMKSQGTPTGSESIRMANGKASIEVLPDGINLPIEMTVLNQSFKGEYLKIPVN
;
A
#
# COMPACT_ATOMS: atom_id res chain seq x y z
N MET A 1 9.56 -45.17 52.44
CA MET A 1 8.65 -45.10 51.24
C MET A 1 8.54 -43.72 50.59
N LYS A 2 8.99 -42.60 51.21
CA LYS A 2 8.95 -41.28 50.56
C LYS A 2 10.10 -40.98 49.55
N ASN A 3 11.24 -41.68 49.68
CA ASN A 3 12.39 -41.40 48.80
C ASN A 3 12.38 -42.16 47.45
N ILE A 4 11.52 -43.15 47.27
CA ILE A 4 11.41 -43.92 46.00
C ILE A 4 10.43 -43.24 45.01
N LEU A 5 9.47 -42.47 45.52
CA LEU A 5 8.51 -41.73 44.67
C LEU A 5 9.14 -40.50 44.00
N CYS A 6 10.12 -39.84 44.67
CA CYS A 6 10.80 -38.67 44.14
C CYS A 6 11.73 -39.01 42.97
N CYS A 7 12.44 -40.15 43.01
CA CYS A 7 13.31 -40.60 41.92
C CYS A 7 12.54 -41.01 40.66
N LYS A 8 11.33 -41.58 40.80
CA LYS A 8 10.50 -41.95 39.60
C LYS A 8 9.81 -40.76 38.94
N LEU A 9 9.51 -39.71 39.74
CA LEU A 9 9.00 -38.45 39.14
C LEU A 9 10.11 -37.68 38.45
N PHE A 10 11.32 -37.66 39.02
CA PHE A 10 12.46 -36.96 38.40
C PHE A 10 12.93 -37.65 37.13
N SER A 11 12.93 -38.97 37.05
CA SER A 11 13.29 -39.68 35.82
C SER A 11 12.24 -39.53 34.71
N LYS A 12 10.95 -39.41 35.02
CA LYS A 12 9.90 -39.10 34.03
C LYS A 12 9.95 -37.65 33.57
N LEU A 13 10.29 -36.71 34.46
CA LEU A 13 10.45 -35.30 34.10
C LEU A 13 11.68 -35.07 33.22
N VAL A 14 12.80 -35.74 33.53
CA VAL A 14 14.04 -35.70 32.75
C VAL A 14 13.83 -36.36 31.36
N LEU A 15 13.06 -37.48 31.30
CA LEU A 15 12.71 -38.08 30.00
C LEU A 15 11.75 -37.20 29.17
N LEU A 16 10.82 -36.47 29.81
CA LEU A 16 9.92 -35.52 29.09
C LEU A 16 10.68 -34.28 28.60
N VAL A 17 11.62 -33.78 29.39
CA VAL A 17 12.48 -32.64 29.01
C VAL A 17 13.49 -33.06 27.91
N PHE A 18 14.06 -34.27 28.00
CA PHE A 18 14.92 -34.80 26.92
C PHE A 18 14.13 -35.10 25.63
N PHE A 19 12.85 -35.53 25.75
CA PHE A 19 12.01 -35.72 24.54
C PHE A 19 11.57 -34.38 23.93
N GLN A 20 11.40 -33.32 24.75
CA GLN A 20 11.15 -31.96 24.23
C GLN A 20 12.41 -31.31 23.64
N ILE A 21 13.60 -31.59 24.21
CA ILE A 21 14.87 -31.06 23.64
C ILE A 21 15.28 -31.85 22.37
N CYS A 22 14.97 -33.14 22.26
CA CYS A 22 15.16 -33.89 21.01
C CYS A 22 14.16 -33.55 19.91
N LEU A 23 12.98 -32.99 20.24
CA LEU A 23 12.02 -32.54 19.23
C LEU A 23 12.40 -31.18 18.63
N SER A 24 13.29 -30.42 19.24
CA SER A 24 13.76 -29.12 18.72
C SER A 24 14.94 -29.21 17.74
N SER A 25 15.48 -30.40 17.47
CA SER A 25 16.66 -30.59 16.63
C SER A 25 16.46 -31.42 15.36
N VAL A 26 15.20 -31.65 14.92
CA VAL A 26 14.92 -32.52 13.77
C VAL A 26 14.30 -31.78 12.57
N PHE A 27 14.15 -30.46 12.61
CA PHE A 27 13.68 -29.71 11.45
C PHE A 27 14.87 -29.14 10.67
N ALA A 28 15.40 -29.91 9.73
CA ALA A 28 16.52 -29.51 8.88
C ALA A 28 16.09 -28.76 7.60
N GLN A 29 14.89 -28.18 7.58
CA GLN A 29 14.53 -27.14 6.60
C GLN A 29 14.90 -25.80 7.20
N THR A 30 15.73 -25.03 6.50
CA THR A 30 16.03 -23.67 6.91
C THR A 30 15.55 -22.69 5.86
N LYS A 31 14.84 -21.66 6.32
CA LYS A 31 14.59 -20.44 5.57
C LYS A 31 15.34 -19.33 6.31
N MET A 32 16.50 -18.92 5.77
CA MET A 32 17.37 -17.94 6.39
C MET A 32 17.30 -16.63 5.60
N ASN A 33 16.94 -15.56 6.27
CA ASN A 33 17.02 -14.21 5.71
C ASN A 33 18.48 -13.84 5.49
N ILE A 34 18.81 -13.32 4.31
CA ILE A 34 20.17 -12.93 3.93
C ILE A 34 20.27 -11.47 3.50
N ASN A 35 19.40 -10.62 4.02
CA ASN A 35 19.29 -9.19 3.64
C ASN A 35 20.51 -8.35 4.05
N GLU A 36 21.23 -8.72 5.08
CA GLU A 36 22.33 -7.92 5.60
C GLU A 36 23.62 -8.06 4.77
N ASN A 37 24.49 -7.04 4.84
CA ASN A 37 25.83 -7.07 4.29
C ASN A 37 25.91 -7.44 2.79
N TRP A 38 25.13 -6.76 1.98
CA TRP A 38 25.26 -6.76 0.52
C TRP A 38 26.14 -5.60 0.08
N LEU A 39 26.67 -5.74 -1.12
CA LEU A 39 27.33 -4.65 -1.86
C LEU A 39 26.49 -4.34 -3.08
N TYR A 40 26.37 -3.06 -3.42
CA TYR A 40 25.70 -2.55 -4.61
C TYR A 40 26.68 -1.80 -5.49
N LEU A 41 26.59 -2.03 -6.79
CA LEU A 41 27.35 -1.33 -7.83
C LEU A 41 26.39 -0.74 -8.85
N GLU A 42 26.43 0.57 -8.99
CA GLU A 42 25.72 1.25 -10.07
C GLU A 42 26.50 1.08 -11.37
N ASN A 43 26.10 0.12 -12.17
CA ASN A 43 26.74 -0.19 -13.44
C ASN A 43 25.81 -1.02 -14.32
N ASN A 44 25.67 -0.63 -15.59
CA ASN A 44 24.81 -1.27 -16.57
C ASN A 44 25.48 -2.39 -17.38
N THR A 45 26.74 -2.70 -17.12
CA THR A 45 27.44 -3.80 -17.83
C THR A 45 26.61 -5.09 -17.78
N THR A 46 26.63 -5.82 -18.87
CA THR A 46 26.02 -7.16 -18.94
C THR A 46 27.00 -8.28 -18.58
N ASN A 47 28.30 -7.94 -18.48
CA ASN A 47 29.37 -8.90 -18.22
C ASN A 47 29.65 -9.03 -16.74
N LEU A 48 29.56 -10.24 -16.22
CA LEU A 48 29.90 -10.56 -14.85
C LEU A 48 31.38 -10.21 -14.53
N SER A 49 32.31 -10.45 -15.46
CA SER A 49 33.71 -10.14 -15.27
C SER A 49 33.99 -8.65 -14.98
N ASP A 50 33.27 -7.77 -15.65
CA ASP A 50 33.42 -6.33 -15.47
C ASP A 50 32.92 -5.90 -14.10
N ALA A 51 31.77 -6.45 -13.67
CA ALA A 51 31.24 -6.23 -12.34
C ALA A 51 32.21 -6.75 -11.25
N GLN A 52 32.80 -7.92 -11.45
CA GLN A 52 33.78 -8.51 -10.49
C GLN A 52 35.06 -7.67 -10.34
N GLN A 53 35.46 -6.96 -11.39
CA GLN A 53 36.67 -6.11 -11.39
C GLN A 53 36.38 -4.67 -10.90
N ALA A 54 35.15 -4.26 -10.75
CA ALA A 54 34.79 -2.93 -10.29
C ALA A 54 35.26 -2.69 -8.84
N LEU A 55 35.66 -1.45 -8.54
CA LEU A 55 36.21 -1.07 -7.22
C LEU A 55 35.23 -0.20 -6.40
N ASN A 56 34.20 0.34 -7.02
CA ASN A 56 33.29 1.34 -6.44
C ASN A 56 31.97 0.73 -5.88
N TRP A 57 32.07 -0.42 -5.24
CA TRP A 57 30.97 -1.06 -4.55
C TRP A 57 30.57 -0.30 -3.27
N THR A 58 29.29 -0.10 -3.06
CA THR A 58 28.70 0.52 -1.87
C THR A 58 28.08 -0.54 -0.96
N SER A 59 28.36 -0.48 0.34
CA SER A 59 27.71 -1.39 1.31
C SER A 59 26.27 -1.01 1.56
N ILE A 60 25.37 -1.98 1.45
CA ILE A 60 23.92 -1.81 1.64
C ILE A 60 23.33 -2.99 2.39
N ASN A 61 22.10 -2.83 2.84
CA ASN A 61 21.21 -3.92 3.23
C ASN A 61 20.00 -3.97 2.29
N LEU A 62 19.37 -5.13 2.19
CA LEU A 62 18.09 -5.30 1.50
C LEU A 62 16.93 -5.08 2.48
N PRO A 63 15.75 -4.66 2.02
CA PRO A 63 15.43 -4.23 0.63
C PRO A 63 16.22 -3.00 0.19
N HIS A 64 16.47 -2.87 -1.11
CA HIS A 64 17.21 -1.75 -1.69
C HIS A 64 16.64 -1.35 -3.05
N THR A 65 16.53 -0.04 -3.27
CA THR A 65 16.27 0.56 -4.58
C THR A 65 17.23 1.73 -4.80
N TRP A 66 17.72 1.87 -6.01
CA TRP A 66 18.52 3.05 -6.40
C TRP A 66 17.65 4.28 -6.69
N ASN A 67 16.32 4.12 -6.75
CA ASN A 67 15.38 5.21 -7.03
C ASN A 67 14.76 5.85 -5.76
N ALA A 68 15.31 5.60 -4.58
CA ALA A 68 14.69 6.02 -3.31
C ALA A 68 14.48 7.55 -3.22
N GLU A 69 15.37 8.34 -3.84
CA GLU A 69 15.35 9.80 -3.82
C GLU A 69 14.94 10.45 -5.15
N ASP A 70 14.80 9.69 -6.24
CA ASP A 70 14.55 10.24 -7.59
C ASP A 70 13.25 11.07 -7.71
N ALA A 71 12.26 10.81 -6.87
CA ALA A 71 11.05 11.63 -6.82
C ALA A 71 11.24 12.99 -6.12
N THR A 72 12.38 13.19 -5.46
CA THR A 72 12.62 14.32 -4.57
C THR A 72 13.96 15.03 -4.83
N ASP A 73 14.77 14.53 -5.75
CA ASP A 73 15.98 15.19 -6.20
C ASP A 73 15.66 16.28 -7.25
N LEU A 74 16.71 16.97 -7.71
CA LEU A 74 16.59 18.04 -8.71
C LEU A 74 16.79 17.55 -10.16
N ASN A 75 17.03 16.24 -10.35
CA ASN A 75 17.22 15.69 -11.67
C ASN A 75 15.87 15.31 -12.31
N PRO A 76 15.66 15.62 -13.59
CA PRO A 76 14.43 15.24 -14.28
C PRO A 76 14.29 13.72 -14.42
N GLY A 77 13.11 13.17 -14.09
CA GLY A 77 12.79 11.75 -14.27
C GLY A 77 13.29 10.88 -13.11
N TYR A 78 13.50 9.61 -13.40
CA TYR A 78 14.08 8.65 -12.47
C TYR A 78 14.93 7.64 -13.23
N ARG A 79 15.92 7.06 -12.54
CA ARG A 79 16.88 6.17 -13.18
C ARG A 79 16.22 4.87 -13.63
N ARG A 80 16.29 4.60 -14.94
CA ARG A 80 15.84 3.37 -15.60
C ARG A 80 17.06 2.71 -16.24
N ASP A 81 17.70 1.81 -15.51
CA ASP A 81 18.97 1.20 -15.87
C ASP A 81 19.25 -0.05 -15.03
N ALA A 82 20.40 -0.67 -15.19
CA ALA A 82 20.80 -1.83 -14.40
C ALA A 82 21.69 -1.48 -13.20
N GLY A 83 21.72 -2.41 -12.26
CA GLY A 83 22.63 -2.41 -11.12
C GLY A 83 23.04 -3.82 -10.75
N TRP A 84 24.22 -3.95 -10.13
CA TRP A 84 24.74 -5.20 -9.65
C TRP A 84 24.73 -5.27 -8.13
N TYR A 85 24.44 -6.44 -7.63
CA TYR A 85 24.49 -6.77 -6.20
C TYR A 85 25.48 -7.89 -5.98
N GLN A 86 26.25 -7.82 -4.90
CA GLN A 86 27.16 -8.88 -4.49
C GLN A 86 26.90 -9.29 -3.04
N LYS A 87 26.90 -10.60 -2.79
CA LYS A 87 26.80 -11.19 -1.46
C LYS A 87 27.84 -12.28 -1.32
N LYS A 88 28.63 -12.24 -0.25
CA LYS A 88 29.42 -13.38 0.20
C LYS A 88 28.56 -14.22 1.13
N LEU A 89 28.29 -15.46 0.73
CA LEU A 89 27.46 -16.39 1.48
C LEU A 89 28.33 -17.53 2.00
N ASP A 90 28.49 -17.61 3.32
CA ASP A 90 29.19 -18.73 3.94
C ASP A 90 28.25 -19.87 4.23
N ILE A 91 28.56 -21.05 3.69
CA ILE A 91 27.82 -22.30 3.93
C ILE A 91 28.74 -23.25 4.69
N SER A 92 28.57 -23.32 5.99
CA SER A 92 29.45 -24.09 6.89
C SER A 92 29.46 -25.59 6.56
N GLN A 93 28.33 -26.14 6.10
CA GLN A 93 28.20 -27.57 5.75
C GLN A 93 27.18 -27.75 4.63
N ILE A 94 27.50 -28.59 3.65
CA ILE A 94 26.58 -29.00 2.59
C ILE A 94 26.09 -30.43 2.89
N ASP A 95 24.76 -30.57 3.00
CA ASP A 95 24.11 -31.90 3.02
C ASP A 95 23.74 -32.29 1.58
N LYS A 96 24.30 -33.41 1.09
CA LYS A 96 24.06 -33.97 -0.24
C LYS A 96 22.60 -34.40 -0.45
N ASN A 97 21.82 -34.57 0.60
CA ASN A 97 20.40 -34.89 0.56
C ASN A 97 19.51 -33.66 0.49
N GLN A 98 20.08 -32.47 0.58
CA GLN A 98 19.35 -31.22 0.48
C GLN A 98 19.54 -30.54 -0.88
N ARG A 99 18.59 -29.69 -1.22
CA ARG A 99 18.64 -28.69 -2.29
C ARG A 99 18.73 -27.31 -1.66
N TYR A 100 19.50 -26.46 -2.29
CA TYR A 100 19.73 -25.09 -1.87
C TYR A 100 19.21 -24.15 -2.94
N SER A 101 18.44 -23.13 -2.53
CA SER A 101 17.88 -22.15 -3.46
C SER A 101 17.93 -20.75 -2.86
N LEU A 102 18.04 -19.74 -3.71
CA LEU A 102 17.78 -18.36 -3.35
C LEU A 102 16.32 -18.06 -3.69
N TYR A 103 15.58 -17.53 -2.73
CA TYR A 103 14.21 -17.06 -2.93
C TYR A 103 14.21 -15.54 -2.78
N PHE A 104 13.81 -14.86 -3.83
CA PHE A 104 13.58 -13.42 -3.89
C PHE A 104 12.08 -13.16 -3.77
N GLU A 105 11.65 -12.34 -2.83
CA GLU A 105 10.24 -11.94 -2.72
C GLU A 105 9.84 -10.88 -3.76
N GLY A 106 10.82 -10.13 -4.28
CA GLY A 106 10.66 -9.18 -5.38
C GLY A 106 11.97 -8.53 -5.80
N SER A 107 12.20 -8.47 -7.10
CA SER A 107 13.38 -7.83 -7.69
C SER A 107 13.00 -7.30 -9.08
N ASN A 108 13.09 -6.00 -9.30
CA ASN A 108 12.36 -5.33 -10.36
C ASN A 108 13.30 -4.74 -11.43
N VAL A 109 13.14 -5.06 -12.70
CA VAL A 109 12.09 -5.80 -13.43
C VAL A 109 12.59 -7.15 -13.91
N THR A 110 13.85 -7.23 -14.37
CA THR A 110 14.53 -8.46 -14.77
C THR A 110 15.69 -8.74 -13.84
N THR A 111 15.90 -10.01 -13.55
CA THR A 111 16.94 -10.45 -12.61
C THR A 111 17.73 -11.60 -13.19
N LYS A 112 19.08 -11.52 -13.10
CA LYS A 112 19.99 -12.63 -13.40
C LYS A 112 20.88 -12.91 -12.19
N VAL A 113 20.99 -14.17 -11.82
CA VAL A 113 21.74 -14.63 -10.66
C VAL A 113 22.90 -15.48 -11.06
N TYR A 114 24.08 -15.20 -10.49
CA TYR A 114 25.32 -15.94 -10.70
C TYR A 114 25.85 -16.43 -9.35
N VAL A 115 26.36 -17.65 -9.32
CA VAL A 115 26.96 -18.27 -8.14
C VAL A 115 28.35 -18.81 -8.51
N ASN A 116 29.37 -18.39 -7.80
CA ASN A 116 30.76 -18.79 -8.03
C ASN A 116 31.20 -18.65 -9.50
N GLY A 117 30.78 -17.56 -10.15
CA GLY A 117 31.13 -17.23 -11.53
C GLY A 117 30.30 -17.91 -12.62
N LYS A 118 29.27 -18.70 -12.26
CA LYS A 118 28.37 -19.38 -13.20
C LYS A 118 26.96 -18.84 -13.07
N GLU A 119 26.25 -18.66 -14.18
CA GLU A 119 24.84 -18.32 -14.20
C GLU A 119 24.01 -19.44 -13.54
N ALA A 120 23.21 -19.08 -12.55
CA ALA A 120 22.32 -19.95 -11.81
C ALA A 120 20.89 -19.91 -12.37
N GLY A 121 20.46 -18.76 -12.89
CA GLY A 121 19.14 -18.57 -13.47
C GLY A 121 18.77 -17.11 -13.63
N ALA A 122 17.59 -16.89 -14.20
CA ALA A 122 17.02 -15.56 -14.41
C ALA A 122 15.52 -15.57 -14.16
N HIS A 123 14.93 -14.36 -13.95
CA HIS A 123 13.50 -14.15 -13.83
C HIS A 123 13.09 -12.83 -14.51
N ILE A 124 11.89 -12.81 -15.06
CA ILE A 124 11.23 -11.63 -15.66
C ILE A 124 9.95 -11.37 -14.90
N GLY A 125 9.79 -10.11 -14.44
CA GLY A 125 8.65 -9.67 -13.63
C GLY A 125 9.09 -9.27 -12.23
N GLY A 126 8.78 -8.02 -11.83
CA GLY A 126 9.40 -7.41 -10.66
C GLY A 126 8.65 -7.57 -9.35
N TYR A 127 7.37 -7.87 -9.43
CA TYR A 127 6.45 -7.78 -8.30
C TYR A 127 6.03 -9.15 -7.74
N ILE A 128 6.74 -10.20 -8.10
CA ILE A 128 6.40 -11.59 -7.79
C ILE A 128 7.64 -12.28 -7.26
N GLY A 129 7.44 -13.16 -6.27
CA GLY A 129 8.52 -13.96 -5.73
C GLY A 129 8.94 -15.10 -6.65
N PHE A 130 10.22 -15.35 -6.73
CA PHE A 130 10.81 -16.43 -7.55
C PHE A 130 11.96 -17.12 -6.85
N THR A 131 12.24 -18.35 -7.28
CA THR A 131 13.27 -19.22 -6.68
C THR A 131 14.30 -19.63 -7.70
N ILE A 132 15.58 -19.47 -7.37
CA ILE A 132 16.72 -19.90 -8.19
C ILE A 132 17.42 -21.08 -7.49
N ASP A 133 17.46 -22.26 -8.13
CA ASP A 133 18.20 -23.43 -7.61
C ASP A 133 19.71 -23.22 -7.76
N ILE A 134 20.43 -23.26 -6.65
CA ILE A 134 21.89 -23.09 -6.61
C ILE A 134 22.62 -24.35 -6.16
N THR A 135 21.92 -25.48 -6.03
CA THR A 135 22.42 -26.72 -5.41
C THR A 135 23.72 -27.23 -6.03
N THR A 136 23.83 -27.14 -7.34
CA THR A 136 25.02 -27.67 -8.07
C THR A 136 26.17 -26.67 -8.17
N LEU A 137 25.95 -25.43 -7.78
CA LEU A 137 26.91 -24.32 -7.93
C LEU A 137 27.57 -23.91 -6.61
N ILE A 138 26.94 -24.24 -5.47
CA ILE A 138 27.50 -23.92 -4.15
C ILE A 138 28.61 -24.88 -3.72
N LYS A 139 29.48 -24.38 -2.85
CA LYS A 139 30.56 -25.16 -2.18
C LYS A 139 30.53 -24.88 -0.67
N GLN A 140 31.13 -25.74 0.12
CA GLN A 140 31.34 -25.49 1.53
C GLN A 140 32.28 -24.30 1.72
N GLY A 141 32.00 -23.46 2.72
CA GLY A 141 32.67 -22.18 2.96
C GLY A 141 32.09 -21.06 2.10
N ASN A 142 32.88 -20.10 1.75
CA ASN A 142 32.47 -18.89 1.05
C ASN A 142 32.04 -19.14 -0.40
N ASN A 143 30.85 -18.64 -0.71
CA ASN A 143 30.28 -18.59 -2.05
C ASN A 143 30.05 -17.13 -2.45
N ASP A 144 30.44 -16.80 -3.67
CA ASP A 144 30.21 -15.48 -4.25
C ASP A 144 28.91 -15.50 -5.05
N ILE A 145 27.93 -14.71 -4.60
CA ILE A 145 26.65 -14.48 -5.27
C ILE A 145 26.70 -13.12 -5.94
N PHE A 146 26.41 -13.07 -7.22
CA PHE A 146 26.19 -11.83 -7.97
C PHE A 146 24.78 -11.82 -8.54
N VAL A 147 24.11 -10.69 -8.45
CA VAL A 147 22.76 -10.50 -8.97
C VAL A 147 22.77 -9.23 -9.82
N ARG A 148 22.42 -9.34 -11.08
CA ARG A 148 22.16 -8.20 -11.96
C ARG A 148 20.66 -7.96 -11.98
N VAL A 149 20.25 -6.77 -11.62
CA VAL A 149 18.87 -6.32 -11.69
C VAL A 149 18.78 -5.17 -12.68
N ASP A 150 17.72 -5.13 -13.47
CA ASP A 150 17.55 -4.16 -14.53
C ASP A 150 16.11 -3.69 -14.62
N ASN A 151 15.86 -2.38 -14.44
CA ASN A 151 14.55 -1.75 -14.64
C ASN A 151 14.51 -0.88 -15.89
N SER A 152 15.44 -1.05 -16.83
CA SER A 152 15.40 -0.37 -18.13
C SER A 152 14.06 -0.60 -18.81
N TYR A 153 13.70 0.36 -19.64
CA TYR A 153 12.47 0.21 -20.41
C TYR A 153 12.57 -0.96 -21.38
N ASP A 154 11.66 -1.90 -21.21
CA ASP A 154 11.46 -3.03 -22.11
C ASP A 154 9.98 -3.09 -22.49
N ILE A 155 9.69 -2.86 -23.77
CA ILE A 155 8.34 -2.83 -24.31
C ILE A 155 7.61 -4.19 -24.20
N GLU A 156 8.36 -5.27 -24.00
CA GLU A 156 7.83 -6.64 -23.93
C GLU A 156 7.49 -7.09 -22.50
N ILE A 157 7.65 -6.19 -21.52
CA ILE A 157 7.42 -6.49 -20.11
C ILE A 157 6.46 -5.46 -19.49
N ILE A 158 5.41 -5.94 -18.82
CA ILE A 158 4.53 -5.08 -18.02
C ILE A 158 5.14 -4.80 -16.64
N PRO A 159 4.84 -3.61 -16.03
CA PRO A 159 3.97 -2.54 -16.52
C PRO A 159 4.63 -1.68 -17.60
N SER A 160 3.79 -1.02 -18.41
CA SER A 160 4.24 -0.01 -19.37
C SER A 160 4.95 1.14 -18.65
N GLN A 161 5.96 1.72 -19.30
CA GLN A 161 6.58 2.97 -18.82
C GLN A 161 5.61 4.17 -18.78
N LYS A 162 4.46 4.05 -19.43
CA LYS A 162 3.38 5.05 -19.45
C LYS A 162 2.44 4.90 -18.26
N SER A 163 2.73 3.98 -17.36
CA SER A 163 2.05 3.83 -16.07
C SER A 163 2.29 5.05 -15.19
N ASP A 164 1.28 5.42 -14.40
CA ASP A 164 1.27 6.61 -13.57
C ASP A 164 1.89 6.37 -12.17
N PHE A 165 3.02 5.66 -12.14
CA PHE A 165 3.80 5.38 -10.92
C PHE A 165 5.24 5.04 -11.29
N PHE A 166 6.18 5.20 -10.34
CA PHE A 166 7.57 4.80 -10.56
C PHE A 166 7.71 3.28 -10.60
N ILE A 167 8.44 2.79 -11.61
CA ILE A 167 8.88 1.40 -11.68
C ILE A 167 10.25 1.33 -11.02
N TYR A 168 10.25 1.25 -9.71
CA TYR A 168 11.45 1.22 -8.87
C TYR A 168 12.36 0.05 -9.24
N GLY A 169 13.64 0.32 -9.45
CA GLY A 169 14.65 -0.71 -9.75
C GLY A 169 15.35 -1.22 -8.49
N GLY A 170 15.77 -2.48 -8.51
CA GLY A 170 16.54 -3.08 -7.43
C GLY A 170 15.93 -4.34 -6.83
N ILE A 171 16.55 -4.86 -5.78
CA ILE A 171 16.03 -5.94 -4.96
C ILE A 171 15.15 -5.30 -3.89
N THR A 172 13.88 -5.12 -4.22
CA THR A 172 12.95 -4.27 -3.45
C THR A 172 12.26 -4.98 -2.29
N ARG A 173 12.47 -6.29 -2.14
CA ARG A 173 11.89 -7.12 -1.06
C ARG A 173 12.94 -8.08 -0.50
N ASP A 174 12.55 -8.87 0.48
CA ASP A 174 13.42 -9.80 1.18
C ASP A 174 14.05 -10.86 0.28
N VAL A 175 15.27 -11.30 0.63
CA VAL A 175 15.96 -12.43 0.00
C VAL A 175 16.27 -13.50 1.04
N TRP A 176 16.03 -14.75 0.68
CA TRP A 176 16.16 -15.89 1.56
C TRP A 176 17.03 -16.99 0.96
N LEU A 177 17.87 -17.58 1.77
CA LEU A 177 18.47 -18.89 1.49
C LEU A 177 17.53 -19.97 1.98
N LEU A 178 17.09 -20.83 1.07
CA LEU A 178 16.29 -22.01 1.37
C LEU A 178 17.16 -23.26 1.31
N SER A 179 17.01 -24.11 2.32
CA SER A 179 17.61 -25.45 2.33
C SER A 179 16.50 -26.46 2.60
N LYS A 180 16.24 -27.36 1.65
CA LYS A 180 15.18 -28.36 1.69
C LYS A 180 15.69 -29.75 1.32
N TYR A 181 15.14 -30.79 1.92
CA TYR A 181 15.41 -32.15 1.45
C TYR A 181 15.01 -32.35 -0.01
N LYS A 182 15.62 -33.31 -0.70
CA LYS A 182 15.24 -33.64 -2.08
C LYS A 182 13.75 -33.95 -2.19
N ASN A 183 13.21 -34.71 -1.22
CA ASN A 183 11.78 -34.93 -1.08
C ASN A 183 11.21 -33.87 -0.17
N HIS A 184 10.48 -32.90 -0.69
CA HIS A 184 9.90 -31.80 0.08
C HIS A 184 8.55 -31.37 -0.48
N ILE A 185 7.80 -30.63 0.32
CA ILE A 185 6.57 -29.97 -0.10
C ILE A 185 6.96 -28.74 -0.93
N GLN A 186 6.67 -28.81 -2.23
CA GLN A 186 6.93 -27.70 -3.14
C GLN A 186 5.87 -26.62 -3.03
N ASN A 187 4.60 -27.03 -2.93
CA ASN A 187 3.46 -26.11 -2.79
C ASN A 187 2.32 -26.81 -2.04
N LEU A 188 1.53 -26.01 -1.28
CA LEU A 188 0.25 -26.40 -0.69
C LEU A 188 -0.85 -25.50 -1.26
N LYS A 189 -1.73 -26.06 -2.07
CA LYS A 189 -2.90 -25.34 -2.57
C LYS A 189 -4.12 -25.77 -1.76
N ILE A 190 -4.77 -24.79 -1.09
CA ILE A 190 -5.87 -25.02 -0.16
C ILE A 190 -7.15 -24.40 -0.73
N THR A 191 -8.21 -25.21 -0.81
CA THR A 191 -9.53 -24.77 -1.23
C THR A 191 -10.58 -25.08 -0.17
N THR A 192 -11.63 -24.27 -0.12
CA THR A 192 -12.78 -24.42 0.78
C THR A 192 -14.06 -24.58 -0.06
N PRO A 193 -14.31 -25.76 -0.68
CA PRO A 193 -15.36 -25.95 -1.69
C PRO A 193 -16.77 -25.71 -1.17
N GLU A 194 -17.03 -26.05 0.09
CA GLU A 194 -18.29 -25.79 0.77
C GLU A 194 -18.03 -25.01 2.04
N VAL A 195 -18.67 -23.85 2.18
CA VAL A 195 -18.63 -23.06 3.41
C VAL A 195 -20.03 -22.54 3.74
N SER A 196 -20.43 -22.74 4.96
CA SER A 196 -21.63 -22.16 5.56
C SER A 196 -21.40 -21.95 7.06
N ALA A 197 -22.32 -21.28 7.74
CA ALA A 197 -22.27 -21.13 9.19
C ALA A 197 -22.35 -22.46 9.96
N LYS A 198 -22.91 -23.53 9.33
CA LYS A 198 -23.11 -24.84 9.98
C LYS A 198 -22.03 -25.86 9.63
N LYS A 199 -21.47 -25.80 8.44
CA LYS A 199 -20.47 -26.77 7.95
C LYS A 199 -19.50 -26.14 6.96
N ALA A 200 -18.29 -26.68 6.91
CA ALA A 200 -17.31 -26.39 5.87
C ALA A 200 -16.58 -27.66 5.42
N SER A 201 -15.96 -27.58 4.24
CA SER A 201 -15.02 -28.58 3.76
C SER A 201 -13.68 -27.90 3.39
N LEU A 202 -12.61 -28.68 3.44
CA LEU A 202 -11.27 -28.23 3.13
C LEU A 202 -10.57 -29.25 2.26
N ASN A 203 -10.09 -28.86 1.09
CA ASN A 203 -9.25 -29.69 0.23
C ASN A 203 -7.84 -29.12 0.23
N ILE A 204 -6.84 -29.97 0.38
CA ILE A 204 -5.43 -29.64 0.39
C ILE A 204 -4.73 -30.45 -0.68
N ASN A 205 -4.22 -29.77 -1.68
CA ASN A 205 -3.41 -30.34 -2.74
C ASN A 205 -1.94 -29.98 -2.44
N ALA A 206 -1.14 -31.00 -2.09
CA ALA A 206 0.28 -30.84 -1.84
C ALA A 206 1.07 -31.34 -3.07
N LEU A 207 1.84 -30.43 -3.67
CA LEU A 207 2.80 -30.79 -4.71
C LEU A 207 4.10 -31.22 -4.03
N ILE A 208 4.52 -32.48 -4.23
CA ILE A 208 5.70 -33.07 -3.59
C ILE A 208 6.81 -33.22 -4.62
N ALA A 209 7.95 -32.59 -4.37
CA ALA A 209 9.12 -32.73 -5.21
C ALA A 209 9.74 -34.12 -5.07
N ASN A 210 10.17 -34.69 -6.21
CA ASN A 210 10.93 -35.96 -6.32
C ASN A 210 10.23 -37.19 -5.66
N SER A 211 8.89 -37.14 -5.51
CA SER A 211 8.12 -38.21 -4.86
C SER A 211 8.20 -39.56 -5.59
N GLU A 212 8.33 -39.54 -6.92
CA GLU A 212 8.44 -40.73 -7.76
C GLU A 212 9.69 -41.57 -7.51
N ASN A 213 10.72 -40.98 -6.91
CA ASN A 213 12.01 -41.66 -6.62
C ASN A 213 12.14 -42.05 -5.13
N ALA A 214 11.14 -41.81 -4.33
CA ALA A 214 11.17 -42.05 -2.89
C ALA A 214 10.29 -43.24 -2.51
N LYS A 215 10.72 -43.96 -1.48
CA LYS A 215 9.96 -45.08 -0.88
C LYS A 215 9.47 -44.66 0.51
N ASP A 216 8.27 -45.12 0.87
CA ASP A 216 7.72 -44.94 2.22
C ASP A 216 7.50 -43.45 2.59
N LEU A 217 7.06 -42.64 1.61
CA LEU A 217 6.61 -41.27 1.90
C LEU A 217 5.18 -41.25 2.45
N SER A 218 4.96 -40.39 3.44
CA SER A 218 3.63 -40.09 3.96
C SER A 218 3.46 -38.60 4.20
N LEU A 219 2.25 -38.10 3.93
CA LEU A 219 1.85 -36.72 4.21
C LEU A 219 0.83 -36.70 5.35
N THR A 220 1.18 -36.03 6.44
CA THR A 220 0.28 -35.78 7.57
C THR A 220 -0.12 -34.33 7.57
N VAL A 221 -1.42 -34.05 7.55
CA VAL A 221 -1.96 -32.69 7.68
C VAL A 221 -2.72 -32.54 8.98
N ILE A 222 -2.44 -31.46 9.70
CA ILE A 222 -3.11 -31.08 10.95
C ILE A 222 -3.81 -29.73 10.72
N LEU A 223 -5.11 -29.70 10.99
CA LEU A 223 -5.92 -28.49 11.01
C LEU A 223 -6.14 -28.05 12.46
N LYS A 224 -5.81 -26.78 12.77
CA LYS A 224 -6.10 -26.14 14.05
C LYS A 224 -7.01 -24.95 13.85
N ASN A 225 -7.93 -24.71 14.79
CA ASN A 225 -8.81 -23.55 14.77
C ASN A 225 -8.06 -22.25 15.17
N PRO A 226 -8.71 -21.05 15.09
CA PRO A 226 -8.07 -19.77 15.44
C PRO A 226 -7.50 -19.71 16.86
N LYS A 227 -8.02 -20.55 17.78
CA LYS A 227 -7.53 -20.68 19.18
C LYS A 227 -6.39 -21.69 19.33
N GLY A 228 -5.85 -22.22 18.23
CA GLY A 228 -4.76 -23.20 18.22
C GLY A 228 -5.17 -24.64 18.58
N LYS A 229 -6.46 -24.91 18.81
CA LYS A 229 -6.96 -26.26 19.12
C LYS A 229 -7.02 -27.11 17.84
N LYS A 230 -6.49 -28.34 17.89
CA LYS A 230 -6.59 -29.33 16.81
C LYS A 230 -8.06 -29.66 16.52
N VAL A 231 -8.47 -29.47 15.26
CA VAL A 231 -9.84 -29.74 14.77
C VAL A 231 -9.88 -31.07 14.03
N ALA A 232 -8.88 -31.30 13.18
CA ALA A 232 -8.79 -32.50 12.34
C ALA A 232 -7.33 -32.85 12.07
N SER A 233 -7.09 -34.11 11.71
CA SER A 233 -5.79 -34.59 11.26
C SER A 233 -5.99 -35.81 10.36
N LYS A 234 -5.19 -35.90 9.30
CA LYS A 234 -5.22 -37.04 8.38
C LYS A 234 -3.81 -37.32 7.86
N THR A 235 -3.50 -38.61 7.73
CA THR A 235 -2.24 -39.08 7.12
C THR A 235 -2.59 -39.93 5.91
N ILE A 236 -1.84 -39.74 4.82
CA ILE A 236 -1.94 -40.56 3.62
C ILE A 236 -0.54 -40.98 3.18
N ALA A 237 -0.44 -42.12 2.50
CA ALA A 237 0.77 -42.47 1.76
C ALA A 237 0.88 -41.59 0.52
N VAL A 238 2.11 -41.23 0.15
CA VAL A 238 2.41 -40.43 -1.06
C VAL A 238 3.08 -41.33 -2.07
N SER A 239 2.40 -41.56 -3.20
CA SER A 239 2.91 -42.35 -4.35
C SER A 239 3.16 -41.49 -5.58
N ASP A 240 2.53 -40.30 -5.64
CA ASP A 240 2.51 -39.43 -6.80
C ASP A 240 3.03 -38.04 -6.44
N LYS A 241 3.32 -37.20 -7.46
CA LYS A 241 3.73 -35.80 -7.28
C LYS A 241 2.65 -34.96 -6.58
N LEU A 242 1.37 -35.32 -6.79
CA LEU A 242 0.24 -34.58 -6.21
C LEU A 242 -0.44 -35.44 -5.16
N ALA A 243 -0.32 -35.05 -3.90
CA ALA A 243 -1.01 -35.65 -2.77
C ALA A 243 -2.24 -34.84 -2.37
N ASN A 244 -3.41 -35.48 -2.28
CA ASN A 244 -4.67 -34.81 -1.97
C ASN A 244 -5.24 -35.28 -0.63
N ILE A 245 -5.52 -34.32 0.26
CA ILE A 245 -6.19 -34.57 1.54
C ILE A 245 -7.46 -33.74 1.63
N LYS A 246 -8.56 -34.39 2.02
CA LYS A 246 -9.86 -33.76 2.20
C LYS A 246 -10.31 -33.90 3.65
N PHE A 247 -10.80 -32.79 4.21
CA PHE A 247 -11.58 -32.75 5.44
C PHE A 247 -12.99 -32.31 5.09
N GLU A 248 -13.95 -33.17 5.35
CA GLU A 248 -15.36 -32.93 5.07
C GLU A 248 -16.12 -32.73 6.38
N ASN A 249 -17.29 -32.06 6.31
CA ASN A 249 -18.20 -31.90 7.44
C ASN A 249 -17.55 -31.27 8.70
N LEU A 250 -16.63 -30.31 8.53
CA LEU A 250 -16.15 -29.48 9.64
C LEU A 250 -17.34 -28.69 10.22
N LYS A 251 -17.75 -29.04 11.45
CA LYS A 251 -18.97 -28.49 12.08
C LYS A 251 -18.71 -27.09 12.66
N ASN A 252 -19.67 -26.18 12.43
CA ASN A 252 -19.71 -24.83 13.00
C ASN A 252 -18.36 -24.10 12.86
N PRO A 253 -17.84 -23.91 11.64
CA PRO A 253 -16.56 -23.23 11.46
C PRO A 253 -16.65 -21.79 11.95
N GLU A 254 -15.60 -21.30 12.60
CA GLU A 254 -15.40 -19.87 12.88
C GLU A 254 -15.10 -19.19 11.56
N LEU A 255 -16.07 -18.44 11.00
CA LEU A 255 -15.92 -17.80 9.69
C LEU A 255 -14.93 -16.65 9.74
N TRP A 256 -14.20 -16.47 8.65
CA TRP A 256 -13.40 -15.28 8.40
C TRP A 256 -14.27 -14.18 7.81
N ASP A 257 -14.25 -13.00 8.41
CA ASP A 257 -14.88 -11.80 7.88
C ASP A 257 -14.07 -10.54 8.24
N THR A 258 -14.52 -9.38 7.79
CA THR A 258 -13.80 -8.11 7.98
C THR A 258 -13.79 -7.62 9.43
N GLU A 259 -14.69 -8.10 10.28
CA GLU A 259 -14.76 -7.75 11.70
C GLU A 259 -14.14 -8.83 12.59
N LYS A 260 -14.18 -10.08 12.13
CA LYS A 260 -13.65 -11.25 12.83
C LYS A 260 -12.81 -12.08 11.86
N PRO A 261 -11.57 -11.70 11.61
CA PRO A 261 -10.70 -12.38 10.64
C PRO A 261 -10.15 -13.70 11.22
N ASN A 262 -11.04 -14.67 11.44
CA ASN A 262 -10.70 -15.96 12.03
C ASN A 262 -9.88 -16.81 11.07
N LEU A 263 -8.62 -17.05 11.39
CA LEU A 263 -7.68 -17.82 10.60
C LEU A 263 -7.39 -19.16 11.25
N TYR A 264 -7.69 -20.24 10.54
CA TYR A 264 -7.24 -21.59 10.86
C TYR A 264 -5.80 -21.77 10.42
N SER A 265 -5.06 -22.68 11.05
CA SER A 265 -3.73 -23.09 10.60
C SER A 265 -3.75 -24.50 10.07
N VAL A 266 -3.18 -24.66 8.87
CA VAL A 266 -2.92 -25.94 8.22
C VAL A 266 -1.43 -26.21 8.31
N THR A 267 -1.02 -27.27 9.00
CA THR A 267 0.36 -27.72 9.04
C THR A 267 0.46 -29.07 8.33
N ALA A 268 1.27 -29.14 7.31
CA ALA A 268 1.56 -30.35 6.57
C ALA A 268 2.98 -30.84 6.91
N PHE A 269 3.12 -32.14 7.25
CA PHE A 269 4.40 -32.79 7.48
C PHE A 269 4.61 -33.87 6.45
N LEU A 270 5.70 -33.78 5.70
CA LEU A 270 6.16 -34.85 4.83
C LEU A 270 7.17 -35.72 5.58
N SER A 271 6.87 -37.00 5.70
CA SER A 271 7.75 -37.98 6.36
C SER A 271 8.20 -39.03 5.42
N GLU A 272 9.46 -39.48 5.55
CA GLU A 272 10.05 -40.62 4.88
C GLU A 272 10.52 -41.63 5.93
N LYS A 273 10.06 -42.88 5.86
CA LYS A 273 10.39 -43.91 6.89
C LYS A 273 10.14 -43.41 8.32
N ASN A 274 9.03 -42.74 8.56
CA ASN A 274 8.63 -42.14 9.84
C ASN A 274 9.51 -40.96 10.35
N GLN A 275 10.44 -40.44 9.54
CA GLN A 275 11.22 -39.25 9.87
C GLN A 275 10.67 -38.09 9.10
N ILE A 276 10.36 -36.99 9.79
CA ILE A 276 9.90 -35.75 9.15
C ILE A 276 11.07 -35.19 8.32
N ARG A 277 10.79 -35.00 7.02
CA ARG A 277 11.73 -34.42 6.06
C ARG A 277 11.42 -32.95 5.77
N ASP A 278 10.13 -32.60 5.77
CA ASP A 278 9.70 -31.24 5.46
C ASP A 278 8.40 -30.91 6.17
N SER A 279 8.15 -29.62 6.34
CA SER A 279 6.87 -29.12 6.83
C SER A 279 6.49 -27.81 6.14
N ALA A 280 5.20 -27.63 5.90
CA ALA A 280 4.64 -26.38 5.40
C ALA A 280 3.49 -25.93 6.28
N ASN A 281 3.38 -24.62 6.49
CA ASN A 281 2.36 -24.00 7.31
C ASN A 281 1.62 -22.94 6.51
N GLU A 282 0.29 -23.07 6.45
CA GLU A 282 -0.57 -22.11 5.76
C GLU A 282 -1.68 -21.62 6.69
N LYS A 283 -2.18 -20.41 6.41
CA LYS A 283 -3.40 -19.91 7.01
C LYS A 283 -4.57 -20.08 6.07
N VAL A 284 -5.75 -20.33 6.61
CA VAL A 284 -6.98 -20.44 5.82
C VAL A 284 -8.14 -19.80 6.57
N GLY A 285 -8.95 -19.03 5.84
CA GLY A 285 -10.20 -18.45 6.33
C GLY A 285 -11.40 -19.10 5.64
N PHE A 286 -12.36 -19.59 6.43
CA PHE A 286 -13.62 -20.10 5.88
C PHE A 286 -14.55 -18.92 5.59
N ARG A 287 -14.85 -18.68 4.33
CA ARG A 287 -15.75 -17.61 3.88
C ARG A 287 -16.36 -17.94 2.53
N TRP A 288 -17.48 -17.27 2.21
CA TRP A 288 -18.00 -17.15 0.85
C TRP A 288 -18.43 -15.70 0.61
N PHE A 289 -18.50 -15.29 -0.63
CA PHE A 289 -18.95 -13.96 -1.01
C PHE A 289 -19.77 -14.00 -2.30
N GLU A 290 -20.53 -12.93 -2.53
CA GLU A 290 -21.42 -12.82 -3.67
C GLU A 290 -21.58 -11.36 -4.08
N PHE A 291 -21.38 -11.08 -5.37
CA PHE A 291 -21.85 -9.85 -6.01
C PHE A 291 -23.24 -10.10 -6.52
N LYS A 292 -24.23 -9.32 -6.09
CA LYS A 292 -25.60 -9.39 -6.61
C LYS A 292 -25.70 -8.68 -7.94
N ASP A 293 -26.52 -9.22 -8.84
CA ASP A 293 -26.81 -8.60 -10.10
C ASP A 293 -27.38 -7.19 -9.88
N HIS A 294 -26.71 -6.16 -10.40
CA HIS A 294 -27.06 -4.74 -10.25
C HIS A 294 -27.25 -4.27 -8.79
N GLY A 295 -26.64 -4.94 -7.85
CA GLY A 295 -26.91 -4.74 -6.43
C GLY A 295 -25.68 -4.88 -5.54
N PRO A 296 -25.92 -5.00 -4.22
CA PRO A 296 -24.84 -4.93 -3.23
C PRO A 296 -23.99 -6.20 -3.19
N PHE A 297 -22.85 -6.08 -2.49
CA PHE A 297 -21.96 -7.18 -2.17
C PHE A 297 -22.34 -7.83 -0.84
N TYR A 298 -22.19 -9.17 -0.77
CA TYR A 298 -22.41 -9.97 0.43
C TYR A 298 -21.16 -10.76 0.82
N LEU A 299 -20.85 -10.78 2.09
CA LEU A 299 -19.83 -11.64 2.70
C LEU A 299 -20.51 -12.52 3.75
N ASN A 300 -20.34 -13.85 3.64
CA ASN A 300 -20.96 -14.82 4.55
C ASN A 300 -22.49 -14.66 4.68
N GLY A 301 -23.14 -14.27 3.60
CA GLY A 301 -24.59 -14.06 3.54
C GLY A 301 -25.09 -12.75 4.16
N LYS A 302 -24.18 -11.86 4.58
CA LYS A 302 -24.51 -10.53 5.10
C LYS A 302 -24.06 -9.46 4.11
N ARG A 303 -24.94 -8.45 3.89
CA ARG A 303 -24.55 -7.28 3.10
C ARG A 303 -23.32 -6.62 3.70
N LEU A 304 -22.35 -6.33 2.87
CA LEU A 304 -21.16 -5.57 3.23
C LEU A 304 -20.96 -4.45 2.21
N LEU A 305 -21.05 -3.20 2.64
CA LEU A 305 -20.63 -2.07 1.82
C LEU A 305 -19.11 -2.07 1.73
N ILE A 306 -18.56 -2.14 0.52
CA ILE A 306 -17.11 -2.05 0.31
C ILE A 306 -16.66 -0.62 0.57
N ARG A 307 -15.79 -0.46 1.54
CA ARG A 307 -15.17 0.78 2.01
C ARG A 307 -13.67 0.64 1.81
N GLY A 308 -13.19 1.09 0.66
CA GLY A 308 -11.84 0.77 0.22
C GLY A 308 -10.96 1.97 -0.08
N THR A 309 -9.66 1.68 -0.12
CA THR A 309 -8.62 2.59 -0.63
C THR A 309 -7.60 1.81 -1.45
N HIS A 310 -6.73 2.53 -2.15
CA HIS A 310 -5.62 1.97 -2.91
C HIS A 310 -4.31 2.12 -2.17
N ARG A 311 -3.38 1.24 -2.46
CA ARG A 311 -2.01 1.37 -1.96
C ARG A 311 -0.99 1.15 -3.07
N HIS A 312 -0.09 2.12 -3.27
CA HIS A 312 1.19 1.91 -3.91
C HIS A 312 2.22 1.42 -2.88
N GLU A 313 3.17 0.58 -3.33
CA GLU A 313 4.27 0.05 -2.50
C GLU A 313 5.41 1.07 -2.47
N GLU A 314 5.25 2.08 -1.61
CA GLU A 314 6.16 3.20 -1.54
C GLU A 314 6.18 3.86 -0.15
N GLN A 315 7.36 4.33 0.24
CA GLN A 315 7.59 5.12 1.45
C GLN A 315 8.59 6.24 1.17
N ALA A 316 8.38 7.43 1.72
CA ALA A 316 9.35 8.52 1.66
C ALA A 316 10.72 8.07 2.16
N GLY A 317 11.77 8.37 1.39
CA GLY A 317 13.16 8.01 1.70
C GLY A 317 13.54 6.54 1.47
N ALA A 318 12.57 5.68 1.14
CA ALA A 318 12.83 4.28 0.85
C ALA A 318 12.36 3.87 -0.56
N GLY A 319 11.51 4.68 -1.21
CA GLY A 319 10.83 4.24 -2.43
C GLY A 319 10.10 2.91 -2.18
N ALA A 320 10.23 1.95 -3.10
CA ALA A 320 9.64 0.62 -2.94
C ALA A 320 10.45 -0.32 -2.01
N ALA A 321 11.63 0.07 -1.55
CA ALA A 321 12.47 -0.75 -0.66
C ALA A 321 12.00 -0.65 0.80
N MET A 322 10.76 -1.01 1.06
CA MET A 322 10.12 -0.92 2.37
C MET A 322 10.41 -2.15 3.23
N THR A 323 10.48 -1.95 4.54
CA THR A 323 10.53 -3.03 5.51
C THR A 323 9.15 -3.64 5.77
N ASN A 324 9.11 -4.91 6.22
CA ASN A 324 7.87 -5.58 6.63
C ASN A 324 7.08 -4.77 7.68
N ALA A 325 7.77 -4.06 8.59
CA ALA A 325 7.14 -3.20 9.58
C ALA A 325 6.43 -2.00 8.95
N GLN A 326 7.02 -1.38 7.93
CA GLN A 326 6.41 -0.27 7.17
C GLN A 326 5.20 -0.75 6.36
N HIS A 327 5.30 -1.91 5.71
CA HIS A 327 4.18 -2.53 5.00
C HIS A 327 2.99 -2.75 5.95
N ARG A 328 3.24 -3.36 7.11
CA ARG A 328 2.21 -3.63 8.11
C ARG A 328 1.59 -2.34 8.66
N ALA A 329 2.39 -1.32 8.94
CA ALA A 329 1.92 -0.04 9.45
C ALA A 329 0.91 0.65 8.49
N ASP A 330 1.13 0.55 7.18
CA ASP A 330 0.17 1.05 6.20
C ASP A 330 -1.18 0.31 6.32
N MET A 331 -1.16 -1.03 6.40
CA MET A 331 -2.39 -1.82 6.51
C MET A 331 -3.13 -1.56 7.82
N GLU A 332 -2.40 -1.41 8.92
CA GLU A 332 -2.97 -1.05 10.22
C GLU A 332 -3.61 0.34 10.20
N SER A 333 -2.97 1.31 9.53
CA SER A 333 -3.52 2.66 9.37
C SER A 333 -4.78 2.66 8.50
N ILE A 334 -4.80 1.92 7.39
CA ILE A 334 -5.97 1.69 6.54
C ILE A 334 -7.11 1.06 7.36
N LYS A 335 -6.82 0.03 8.14
CA LYS A 335 -7.82 -0.61 9.00
C LYS A 335 -8.32 0.31 10.11
N LYS A 336 -7.45 1.09 10.74
CA LYS A 336 -7.79 2.07 11.78
C LYS A 336 -8.70 3.19 11.27
N MET A 337 -8.57 3.56 10.01
CA MET A 337 -9.50 4.47 9.33
C MET A 337 -10.90 3.87 9.23
N GLY A 338 -11.04 2.54 9.28
CA GLY A 338 -12.29 1.80 9.20
C GLY A 338 -12.54 1.16 7.84
N ALA A 339 -11.56 1.14 6.95
CA ALA A 339 -11.65 0.42 5.69
C ALA A 339 -11.81 -1.10 5.91
N ASN A 340 -12.49 -1.74 4.96
CA ASN A 340 -12.68 -3.19 4.91
C ASN A 340 -12.16 -3.81 3.61
N PHE A 341 -11.59 -2.98 2.73
CA PHE A 341 -11.13 -3.37 1.41
C PHE A 341 -9.89 -2.56 1.00
N VAL A 342 -8.96 -3.20 0.29
CA VAL A 342 -7.82 -2.54 -0.34
C VAL A 342 -7.62 -3.08 -1.76
N ARG A 343 -7.39 -2.17 -2.72
CA ARG A 343 -6.89 -2.53 -4.04
C ARG A 343 -5.38 -2.31 -4.05
N LEU A 344 -4.64 -3.38 -4.34
CA LEU A 344 -3.19 -3.34 -4.48
C LEU A 344 -2.86 -2.87 -5.90
N ALA A 345 -2.74 -1.57 -6.04
CA ALA A 345 -2.60 -0.94 -7.34
C ALA A 345 -1.13 -0.58 -7.61
N HIS A 346 -0.64 -0.84 -8.80
CA HIS A 346 -1.28 -1.59 -9.91
C HIS A 346 -0.49 -2.89 -10.15
N TYR A 347 -0.07 -3.55 -9.09
CA TYR A 347 0.82 -4.70 -9.09
C TYR A 347 0.74 -5.48 -7.76
N PRO A 348 1.10 -6.77 -7.76
CA PRO A 348 1.22 -7.54 -6.53
C PRO A 348 2.24 -6.93 -5.58
N GLN A 349 1.94 -6.94 -4.29
CA GLN A 349 2.77 -6.29 -3.28
C GLN A 349 3.51 -7.30 -2.40
N ASP A 350 4.24 -6.80 -1.41
CA ASP A 350 5.03 -7.61 -0.49
C ASP A 350 4.19 -8.67 0.23
N PRO A 351 4.72 -9.88 0.50
CA PRO A 351 4.01 -10.95 1.21
C PRO A 351 3.42 -10.52 2.57
N GLU A 352 4.05 -9.57 3.28
CA GLU A 352 3.55 -9.06 4.55
C GLU A 352 2.21 -8.32 4.38
N ILE A 353 1.94 -7.71 3.21
CA ILE A 353 0.68 -7.04 2.91
C ILE A 353 -0.49 -8.02 2.93
N TYR A 354 -0.35 -9.14 2.23
CA TYR A 354 -1.41 -10.17 2.18
C TYR A 354 -1.65 -10.78 3.55
N LYS A 355 -0.57 -11.06 4.29
CA LYS A 355 -0.65 -11.56 5.65
C LYS A 355 -1.35 -10.55 6.57
N ALA A 356 -1.01 -9.27 6.47
CA ALA A 356 -1.68 -8.21 7.22
C ALA A 356 -3.16 -8.10 6.85
N CYS A 357 -3.52 -8.17 5.56
CA CYS A 357 -4.91 -8.17 5.12
C CYS A 357 -5.71 -9.35 5.66
N ASP A 358 -5.13 -10.55 5.65
CA ASP A 358 -5.74 -11.75 6.23
C ASP A 358 -6.00 -11.60 7.73
N GLU A 359 -5.04 -11.06 8.48
CA GLU A 359 -5.08 -10.91 9.94
C GLU A 359 -5.96 -9.74 10.39
N LEU A 360 -6.01 -8.65 9.62
CA LEU A 360 -6.78 -7.45 9.92
C LEU A 360 -8.23 -7.49 9.38
N GLY A 361 -8.54 -8.42 8.49
CA GLY A 361 -9.85 -8.50 7.85
C GLY A 361 -10.03 -7.40 6.79
N LEU A 362 -9.08 -7.26 5.89
CA LEU A 362 -9.18 -6.42 4.70
C LEU A 362 -9.39 -7.30 3.48
N LEU A 363 -10.48 -7.10 2.76
CA LEU A 363 -10.67 -7.73 1.45
C LEU A 363 -9.69 -7.14 0.43
N VAL A 364 -9.20 -7.97 -0.49
CA VAL A 364 -8.16 -7.58 -1.45
C VAL A 364 -8.63 -7.77 -2.89
N TRP A 365 -8.37 -6.75 -3.69
CA TRP A 365 -8.30 -6.78 -5.13
C TRP A 365 -6.81 -6.82 -5.50
N ASP A 366 -6.31 -7.97 -5.94
CA ASP A 366 -4.94 -8.15 -6.39
C ASP A 366 -4.86 -7.98 -7.90
N GLU A 367 -3.82 -7.32 -8.43
CA GLU A 367 -3.84 -6.83 -9.80
C GLU A 367 -2.60 -7.23 -10.59
N LEU A 368 -2.84 -7.80 -11.78
CA LEU A 368 -1.82 -7.97 -12.81
C LEU A 368 -1.34 -6.60 -13.28
N PRO A 369 -0.03 -6.32 -13.32
CA PRO A 369 0.49 -4.99 -13.64
C PRO A 369 0.35 -4.60 -15.14
N TRP A 370 -0.69 -5.06 -15.81
CA TRP A 370 -1.09 -4.54 -17.11
C TRP A 370 -1.82 -3.21 -16.92
N CYS A 371 -1.03 -2.17 -16.68
CA CYS A 371 -1.50 -0.80 -16.51
C CYS A 371 -1.06 0.03 -17.72
N ARG A 372 -2.02 0.41 -18.57
CA ARG A 372 -1.78 1.12 -19.82
C ARG A 372 -0.92 0.33 -20.82
N GLY A 373 -0.48 0.96 -21.90
CA GLY A 373 0.47 0.41 -22.88
C GLY A 373 -0.14 -0.42 -24.00
N GLY A 374 -1.42 -0.75 -23.93
CA GLY A 374 -2.08 -1.57 -24.95
C GLY A 374 -1.66 -3.03 -24.93
N ILE A 375 -2.10 -3.79 -25.96
CA ILE A 375 -1.68 -5.18 -26.16
C ILE A 375 -0.36 -5.23 -26.94
N GLY A 376 0.54 -6.12 -26.52
CA GLY A 376 1.85 -6.31 -27.16
C GLY A 376 1.91 -7.49 -28.16
N ASN A 377 3.15 -7.84 -28.54
CA ASN A 377 3.47 -8.97 -29.39
C ASN A 377 3.37 -10.31 -28.63
N GLU A 378 3.72 -11.43 -29.28
CA GLU A 378 3.65 -12.79 -28.69
C GLU A 378 4.55 -12.94 -27.44
N LEU A 379 5.72 -12.30 -27.41
CA LEU A 379 6.62 -12.38 -26.27
C LEU A 379 6.04 -11.62 -25.09
N TRP A 380 5.53 -10.42 -25.32
CA TRP A 380 4.79 -9.64 -24.30
C TRP A 380 3.60 -10.43 -23.74
N GLN A 381 2.80 -11.06 -24.61
CA GLN A 381 1.66 -11.89 -24.20
C GLN A 381 2.09 -13.10 -23.37
N THR A 382 3.20 -13.73 -23.76
CA THR A 382 3.77 -14.87 -23.02
C THR A 382 4.24 -14.44 -21.62
N ASN A 383 4.99 -13.36 -21.52
CA ASN A 383 5.46 -12.80 -20.25
C ASN A 383 4.27 -12.43 -19.34
N THR A 384 3.24 -11.81 -19.90
CA THR A 384 2.04 -11.41 -19.17
C THR A 384 1.24 -12.61 -18.62
N LYS A 385 1.07 -13.68 -19.44
CA LYS A 385 0.42 -14.93 -19.00
C LYS A 385 1.22 -15.67 -17.91
N ASN A 386 2.54 -15.70 -18.04
CA ASN A 386 3.40 -16.26 -17.01
C ASN A 386 3.25 -15.51 -15.69
N MET A 387 3.31 -14.18 -15.74
CA MET A 387 3.16 -13.34 -14.56
C MET A 387 1.80 -13.54 -13.87
N LEU A 388 0.70 -13.58 -14.62
CA LEU A 388 -0.63 -13.89 -14.05
C LEU A 388 -0.66 -15.24 -13.35
N THR A 389 -0.03 -16.24 -13.98
CA THR A 389 0.06 -17.60 -13.43
C THR A 389 0.84 -17.64 -12.11
N GLU A 390 1.94 -16.92 -12.04
CA GLU A 390 2.78 -16.78 -10.85
C GLU A 390 2.05 -16.06 -9.73
N ILE A 391 1.38 -14.93 -10.01
CA ILE A 391 0.56 -14.17 -9.05
C ILE A 391 -0.47 -15.08 -8.38
N ILE A 392 -1.29 -15.76 -9.18
CA ILE A 392 -2.37 -16.60 -8.66
C ILE A 392 -1.80 -17.76 -7.84
N ASN A 393 -0.75 -18.44 -8.33
CA ASN A 393 -0.16 -19.56 -7.61
C ASN A 393 0.52 -19.15 -6.30
N GLN A 394 1.18 -17.99 -6.27
CA GLN A 394 1.83 -17.45 -5.07
C GLN A 394 0.81 -17.06 -4.00
N ASN A 395 -0.25 -16.33 -4.39
CA ASN A 395 -1.16 -15.68 -3.46
C ASN A 395 -2.46 -16.48 -3.24
N TYR A 396 -2.56 -17.69 -3.79
CA TYR A 396 -3.79 -18.50 -3.81
C TYR A 396 -4.43 -18.70 -2.44
N ASN A 397 -3.63 -18.94 -1.38
CA ASN A 397 -4.12 -19.35 -0.07
C ASN A 397 -4.67 -18.20 0.78
N HIS A 398 -4.50 -16.93 0.37
CA HIS A 398 -4.94 -15.77 1.13
C HIS A 398 -6.47 -15.61 1.10
N PRO A 399 -7.18 -15.74 2.26
CA PRO A 399 -8.64 -15.59 2.30
C PRO A 399 -9.08 -14.13 2.05
N SER A 400 -8.24 -13.16 2.25
CA SER A 400 -8.51 -11.75 1.98
C SER A 400 -8.76 -11.46 0.49
N ILE A 401 -8.07 -12.14 -0.41
CA ILE A 401 -8.22 -11.93 -1.86
C ILE A 401 -9.58 -12.43 -2.32
N ILE A 402 -10.35 -11.57 -2.99
CA ILE A 402 -11.64 -11.90 -3.60
C ILE A 402 -11.69 -11.61 -5.10
N ILE A 403 -10.76 -10.82 -5.61
CA ILE A 403 -10.68 -10.41 -7.02
C ILE A 403 -9.24 -10.58 -7.52
N TRP A 404 -9.10 -11.24 -8.68
CA TRP A 404 -7.93 -11.20 -9.53
C TRP A 404 -8.19 -10.21 -10.66
N SER A 405 -7.56 -9.05 -10.61
CA SER A 405 -7.67 -8.05 -11.67
C SER A 405 -6.71 -8.38 -12.81
N LEU A 406 -7.22 -8.30 -14.03
CA LEU A 406 -6.47 -8.61 -15.24
C LEU A 406 -5.85 -7.37 -15.88
N GLY A 407 -6.17 -6.16 -15.38
CA GLY A 407 -5.54 -4.93 -15.83
C GLY A 407 -6.32 -3.66 -15.52
N ASN A 408 -5.66 -2.54 -15.75
CA ASN A 408 -6.13 -1.18 -15.53
C ASN A 408 -5.86 -0.30 -16.76
N GLU A 409 -6.88 0.39 -17.30
CA GLU A 409 -6.70 1.34 -18.42
C GLU A 409 -5.92 0.75 -19.61
N MET A 410 -6.12 -0.53 -19.89
CA MET A 410 -5.23 -1.38 -20.69
C MET A 410 -4.98 -0.88 -22.10
N ASN A 411 -6.03 -0.37 -22.81
CA ASN A 411 -5.94 0.12 -24.18
C ASN A 411 -5.38 1.55 -24.30
N TRP A 412 -5.05 2.17 -23.17
CA TRP A 412 -4.66 3.57 -23.15
C TRP A 412 -3.16 3.76 -23.35
N LEU A 413 -2.78 4.74 -24.22
CA LEU A 413 -1.39 5.06 -24.54
C LEU A 413 -0.59 3.83 -25.01
N PRO A 414 -0.95 3.17 -26.13
CA PRO A 414 -0.32 1.93 -26.55
C PRO A 414 1.19 2.07 -26.77
N ASP A 415 1.94 1.04 -26.40
CA ASP A 415 3.40 0.96 -26.60
C ASP A 415 3.73 0.38 -27.98
N PHE A 416 2.92 -0.56 -28.45
CA PHE A 416 3.08 -1.18 -29.76
C PHE A 416 2.18 -0.52 -30.81
N PRO A 417 2.56 -0.51 -32.09
CA PRO A 417 1.62 -0.25 -33.18
C PRO A 417 0.40 -1.20 -33.04
N ASP A 418 -0.80 -0.67 -33.19
CA ASP A 418 -2.08 -1.40 -33.01
C ASP A 418 -2.29 -1.99 -31.60
N GLY A 419 -1.59 -1.47 -30.58
CA GLY A 419 -1.75 -1.92 -29.19
C GLY A 419 -3.11 -1.52 -28.59
N ASP A 420 -3.84 -0.61 -29.21
CA ASP A 420 -5.22 -0.23 -28.90
C ASP A 420 -6.28 -1.02 -29.69
N ASN A 421 -5.88 -2.03 -30.47
CA ASN A 421 -6.81 -2.84 -31.26
C ASN A 421 -7.74 -3.65 -30.34
N THR A 422 -9.02 -3.29 -30.35
CA THR A 422 -10.05 -3.86 -29.48
C THR A 422 -10.23 -5.36 -29.66
N GLU A 423 -10.23 -5.89 -30.90
CA GLU A 423 -10.41 -7.32 -31.14
C GLU A 423 -9.27 -8.14 -30.56
N ARG A 424 -8.02 -7.76 -30.83
CA ARG A 424 -6.83 -8.42 -30.27
C ARG A 424 -6.83 -8.35 -28.73
N THR A 425 -7.16 -7.18 -28.16
CA THR A 425 -7.23 -6.98 -26.72
C THR A 425 -8.30 -7.88 -26.09
N ASN A 426 -9.49 -7.98 -26.69
CA ASN A 426 -10.57 -8.82 -26.18
C ASN A 426 -10.24 -10.31 -26.26
N VAL A 427 -9.60 -10.77 -27.35
CA VAL A 427 -9.13 -12.16 -27.47
C VAL A 427 -8.14 -12.47 -26.35
N PHE A 428 -7.14 -11.61 -26.15
CA PHE A 428 -6.12 -11.84 -25.12
C PHE A 428 -6.68 -11.72 -23.70
N LEU A 429 -7.57 -10.77 -23.44
CA LEU A 429 -8.25 -10.63 -22.16
C LEU A 429 -9.09 -11.88 -21.85
N THR A 430 -9.73 -12.48 -22.86
CA THR A 430 -10.45 -13.76 -22.69
C THR A 430 -9.51 -14.88 -22.30
N GLU A 431 -8.34 -14.97 -22.95
CA GLU A 431 -7.31 -15.96 -22.56
C GLU A 431 -6.85 -15.78 -21.11
N LEU A 432 -6.60 -14.56 -20.66
CA LEU A 432 -6.22 -14.26 -19.28
C LEU A 432 -7.33 -14.61 -18.30
N ASN A 433 -8.58 -14.31 -18.65
CA ASN A 433 -9.75 -14.65 -17.84
C ASN A 433 -9.90 -16.17 -17.68
N ASP A 434 -9.73 -16.93 -18.77
CA ASP A 434 -9.77 -18.39 -18.76
C ASP A 434 -8.63 -18.98 -17.92
N ILE A 435 -7.41 -18.43 -18.02
CA ILE A 435 -6.27 -18.83 -17.19
C ILE A 435 -6.60 -18.59 -15.71
N ALA A 436 -7.12 -17.41 -15.35
CA ALA A 436 -7.44 -17.08 -13.98
C ALA A 436 -8.49 -18.04 -13.41
N HIS A 437 -9.59 -18.28 -14.11
CA HIS A 437 -10.64 -19.21 -13.68
C HIS A 437 -10.20 -20.67 -13.64
N LYS A 438 -9.31 -21.08 -14.56
CA LYS A 438 -8.73 -22.43 -14.52
C LYS A 438 -7.83 -22.64 -13.30
N LEU A 439 -7.04 -21.62 -12.95
CA LEU A 439 -6.17 -21.66 -11.77
C LEU A 439 -6.96 -21.50 -10.49
N ASP A 440 -7.96 -20.62 -10.49
CA ASP A 440 -8.80 -20.31 -9.33
C ASP A 440 -10.27 -20.08 -9.69
N PRO A 441 -11.11 -21.11 -9.68
CA PRO A 441 -12.54 -20.96 -9.98
C PRO A 441 -13.34 -20.32 -8.84
N THR A 442 -12.72 -19.96 -7.73
CA THR A 442 -13.42 -19.50 -6.52
C THR A 442 -13.46 -18.00 -6.36
N ARG A 443 -12.58 -17.29 -7.02
CA ARG A 443 -12.48 -15.82 -6.99
C ARG A 443 -12.97 -15.22 -8.30
N LYS A 444 -13.30 -13.93 -8.24
CA LYS A 444 -13.79 -13.15 -9.38
C LYS A 444 -12.63 -12.52 -10.14
N THR A 445 -12.80 -12.39 -11.45
CA THR A 445 -11.92 -11.57 -12.28
C THR A 445 -12.48 -10.16 -12.43
N ALA A 446 -11.60 -9.17 -12.64
CA ALA A 446 -12.02 -7.80 -12.87
C ALA A 446 -11.07 -7.05 -13.81
N ILE A 447 -11.56 -5.94 -14.36
CA ILE A 447 -10.77 -4.90 -15.01
C ILE A 447 -11.33 -3.53 -14.67
N ARG A 448 -10.52 -2.49 -14.87
CA ARG A 448 -10.96 -1.10 -14.73
C ARG A 448 -10.76 -0.32 -16.03
N LYS A 449 -11.75 0.50 -16.40
CA LYS A 449 -11.75 1.51 -17.49
C LYS A 449 -11.49 0.96 -18.91
N TYR A 450 -11.54 -0.33 -19.12
CA TYR A 450 -11.57 -0.89 -20.47
C TYR A 450 -13.00 -1.38 -20.79
N TYR A 451 -13.82 -0.49 -21.35
CA TYR A 451 -15.26 -0.66 -21.51
C TYR A 451 -15.60 -1.78 -22.48
N GLU A 452 -14.83 -1.91 -23.58
CA GLU A 452 -15.03 -2.91 -24.63
C GLU A 452 -14.86 -4.35 -24.11
N GLY A 453 -14.06 -4.54 -23.06
CA GLY A 453 -13.85 -5.85 -22.41
C GLY A 453 -14.70 -6.08 -21.16
N SER A 454 -15.59 -5.15 -20.81
CA SER A 454 -16.40 -5.22 -19.58
C SER A 454 -17.25 -6.48 -19.45
N HIS A 455 -17.63 -7.10 -20.56
CA HIS A 455 -18.43 -8.31 -20.64
C HIS A 455 -17.62 -9.61 -20.52
N ILE A 456 -16.30 -9.56 -20.53
CA ILE A 456 -15.40 -10.72 -20.47
C ILE A 456 -15.13 -11.13 -19.03
N VAL A 457 -15.04 -10.16 -18.12
CA VAL A 457 -14.70 -10.38 -16.71
C VAL A 457 -15.95 -10.47 -15.83
N ASP A 458 -15.78 -10.99 -14.62
CA ASP A 458 -16.91 -11.10 -13.67
C ASP A 458 -17.36 -9.76 -13.10
N VAL A 459 -16.43 -8.82 -12.86
CA VAL A 459 -16.68 -7.53 -12.20
C VAL A 459 -16.03 -6.42 -13.00
N PHE A 460 -16.76 -5.34 -13.24
CA PHE A 460 -16.24 -4.19 -13.98
C PHE A 460 -16.23 -2.92 -13.12
N SER A 461 -15.20 -2.09 -13.31
CA SER A 461 -15.14 -0.76 -12.74
C SER A 461 -15.01 0.31 -13.83
N PRO A 462 -16.05 1.11 -14.04
CA PRO A 462 -15.95 2.29 -14.92
C PRO A 462 -15.12 3.38 -14.26
N SER A 463 -14.72 4.37 -15.07
CA SER A 463 -13.99 5.55 -14.62
C SER A 463 -14.98 6.67 -14.24
N ILE A 464 -15.08 6.98 -12.95
CA ILE A 464 -15.94 8.03 -12.42
C ILE A 464 -15.09 8.98 -11.56
N TRP A 465 -14.85 10.19 -12.06
CA TRP A 465 -14.02 11.19 -11.39
C TRP A 465 -14.80 12.49 -11.16
N SER A 466 -16.04 12.35 -10.66
CA SER A 466 -16.93 13.47 -10.37
C SER A 466 -16.28 14.46 -9.40
N GLY A 467 -16.11 15.70 -9.85
CA GLY A 467 -15.53 16.76 -9.04
C GLY A 467 -14.02 16.90 -9.13
N TRP A 468 -13.34 16.04 -9.91
CA TRP A 468 -11.89 16.21 -10.15
C TRP A 468 -11.58 16.35 -11.64
N TYR A 469 -11.66 15.27 -12.41
CA TYR A 469 -11.46 15.33 -13.86
C TYR A 469 -12.73 15.64 -14.64
N SER A 470 -13.92 15.46 -14.06
CA SER A 470 -15.18 15.76 -14.70
C SER A 470 -16.23 16.33 -13.74
N GLY A 471 -17.00 17.31 -14.21
CA GLY A 471 -18.15 17.86 -13.52
C GLY A 471 -17.91 18.36 -12.10
N SER A 472 -18.99 18.45 -11.32
CA SER A 472 -18.96 18.70 -9.88
C SER A 472 -19.02 17.39 -9.11
N TYR A 473 -18.46 17.37 -7.88
CA TYR A 473 -18.60 16.22 -6.99
C TYR A 473 -20.08 15.89 -6.69
N LYS A 474 -20.98 16.86 -6.75
CA LYS A 474 -22.43 16.65 -6.57
C LYS A 474 -23.08 15.83 -7.68
N SER A 475 -22.40 15.64 -8.82
CA SER A 475 -22.87 14.77 -9.90
C SER A 475 -22.67 13.28 -9.63
N TYR A 476 -21.99 12.92 -8.54
CA TYR A 476 -21.57 11.55 -8.23
C TYR A 476 -22.74 10.55 -8.13
N GLN A 477 -23.83 10.92 -7.45
CA GLN A 477 -25.02 10.05 -7.35
C GLN A 477 -25.56 9.66 -8.73
N LYS A 478 -25.69 10.66 -9.63
CA LYS A 478 -26.19 10.41 -10.98
C LYS A 478 -25.29 9.46 -11.76
N ALA A 479 -23.95 9.62 -11.63
CA ALA A 479 -22.99 8.76 -12.31
C ALA A 479 -23.08 7.31 -11.81
N ILE A 480 -23.17 7.09 -10.47
CA ILE A 480 -23.36 5.76 -9.90
C ILE A 480 -24.65 5.10 -10.39
N ASP A 481 -25.76 5.83 -10.42
CA ASP A 481 -27.06 5.31 -10.82
C ASP A 481 -27.09 4.83 -12.28
N VAL A 482 -26.33 5.49 -13.16
CA VAL A 482 -26.17 5.05 -14.54
C VAL A 482 -25.42 3.72 -14.59
N TYR A 483 -24.25 3.65 -13.99
CA TYR A 483 -23.39 2.48 -14.11
C TYR A 483 -23.87 1.26 -13.32
N LYS A 484 -24.60 1.44 -12.21
CA LYS A 484 -25.30 0.34 -11.53
C LYS A 484 -26.34 -0.34 -12.43
N LYS A 485 -27.01 0.42 -13.31
CA LYS A 485 -27.99 -0.13 -14.27
C LYS A 485 -27.32 -0.80 -15.47
N GLU A 486 -26.17 -0.27 -15.88
CA GLU A 486 -25.47 -0.73 -17.08
C GLU A 486 -24.72 -2.04 -16.83
N TYR A 487 -23.96 -2.13 -15.71
CA TYR A 487 -23.10 -3.28 -15.44
C TYR A 487 -23.71 -4.22 -14.41
N LYS A 488 -23.72 -5.50 -14.76
CA LYS A 488 -24.26 -6.56 -13.90
C LYS A 488 -23.59 -6.62 -12.53
N HIS A 489 -22.25 -6.62 -12.51
CA HIS A 489 -21.46 -6.54 -11.28
C HIS A 489 -20.53 -5.32 -11.39
N PHE A 490 -20.91 -4.27 -10.73
CA PHE A 490 -20.25 -2.98 -10.74
C PHE A 490 -19.56 -2.70 -9.40
N ILE A 491 -18.33 -2.20 -9.44
CA ILE A 491 -17.63 -1.64 -8.30
C ILE A 491 -16.98 -0.32 -8.73
N HIS A 492 -17.06 0.73 -7.91
CA HIS A 492 -16.38 1.98 -8.22
C HIS A 492 -14.96 1.96 -7.63
N ALA A 493 -13.99 1.49 -8.42
CA ALA A 493 -12.63 1.20 -7.94
C ALA A 493 -11.65 2.38 -7.98
N GLU A 494 -12.04 3.58 -8.39
CA GLU A 494 -11.19 4.77 -8.27
C GLU A 494 -11.98 6.06 -8.26
N TYR A 495 -11.73 6.93 -7.28
CA TYR A 495 -12.20 8.32 -7.20
C TYR A 495 -11.33 9.11 -6.23
N GLY A 496 -11.28 10.42 -6.40
CA GLY A 496 -10.54 11.30 -5.50
C GLY A 496 -10.15 12.62 -6.14
N GLY A 497 -9.15 13.24 -5.58
CA GLY A 497 -8.54 14.48 -6.04
C GLY A 497 -7.30 14.79 -5.21
N ASP A 498 -6.47 15.69 -5.71
CA ASP A 498 -5.22 16.08 -5.07
C ASP A 498 -5.45 17.15 -4.00
N SER A 499 -4.64 17.10 -2.95
CA SER A 499 -4.56 18.19 -1.95
C SER A 499 -3.13 18.38 -1.47
N HIS A 500 -2.73 19.66 -1.40
CA HIS A 500 -1.45 20.03 -0.83
C HIS A 500 -1.58 20.14 0.69
N VAL A 501 -0.73 19.43 1.42
CA VAL A 501 -0.76 19.41 2.90
C VAL A 501 -0.64 20.83 3.47
N GLY A 502 -1.58 21.21 4.32
CA GLY A 502 -1.63 22.52 4.97
C GLY A 502 -2.14 23.66 4.09
N ARG A 503 -2.53 23.39 2.85
CA ARG A 503 -3.15 24.41 1.98
C ARG A 503 -4.64 24.49 2.24
N HIS A 504 -5.11 25.65 2.65
CA HIS A 504 -6.49 25.88 3.04
C HIS A 504 -7.06 27.16 2.43
N THR A 505 -8.37 27.17 2.21
CA THR A 505 -9.12 28.33 1.73
C THR A 505 -10.49 28.42 2.38
N GLU A 506 -10.97 29.64 2.61
CA GLU A 506 -12.36 29.89 3.07
C GLU A 506 -13.39 29.72 1.91
N ASN A 507 -12.93 29.70 0.67
CA ASN A 507 -13.78 29.66 -0.52
C ASN A 507 -13.23 28.65 -1.52
N PRO A 508 -13.37 27.33 -1.25
CA PRO A 508 -12.92 26.32 -2.17
C PRO A 508 -13.71 26.36 -3.49
N ILE A 509 -13.04 26.06 -4.61
CA ILE A 509 -13.68 25.97 -5.91
C ILE A 509 -14.64 24.77 -5.92
N THR A 510 -15.90 24.97 -6.30
CA THR A 510 -16.90 23.90 -6.33
C THR A 510 -16.87 23.06 -7.59
N GLY A 511 -16.27 23.58 -8.67
CA GLY A 511 -16.24 22.93 -9.99
C GLY A 511 -17.55 23.00 -10.77
N GLU A 512 -18.60 23.57 -10.19
CA GLU A 512 -19.88 23.71 -10.89
C GLU A 512 -19.75 24.66 -12.10
N GLY A 513 -20.21 24.17 -13.28
CA GLY A 513 -20.15 24.94 -14.53
C GLY A 513 -18.78 25.01 -15.21
N LEU A 514 -17.73 24.47 -14.60
CA LEU A 514 -16.37 24.50 -15.16
C LEU A 514 -16.12 23.41 -16.19
N ILE A 515 -16.70 22.23 -16.00
CA ILE A 515 -16.45 21.04 -16.84
C ILE A 515 -17.79 20.36 -17.14
N LYS A 516 -18.00 19.99 -18.40
CA LYS A 516 -19.07 19.08 -18.77
C LYS A 516 -18.59 17.64 -18.60
N ALA A 517 -19.38 16.82 -17.91
CA ALA A 517 -19.03 15.42 -17.65
C ALA A 517 -18.78 14.64 -18.96
N GLU A 518 -19.51 14.94 -20.01
CA GLU A 518 -19.43 14.27 -21.31
C GLU A 518 -18.19 14.66 -22.14
N GLY A 519 -17.52 15.73 -21.76
CA GLY A 519 -16.34 16.23 -22.50
C GLY A 519 -15.01 15.84 -21.88
N TRP A 520 -15.03 14.97 -20.85
CA TRP A 520 -13.79 14.61 -20.18
C TRP A 520 -13.06 13.44 -20.85
N GLU A 521 -11.76 13.64 -21.09
CA GLU A 521 -10.81 12.60 -21.46
C GLU A 521 -9.51 12.81 -20.66
N GLU A 522 -9.08 11.79 -19.94
CA GLU A 522 -7.84 11.83 -19.15
C GLU A 522 -6.60 11.87 -20.07
N ALA A 523 -5.48 12.31 -19.57
CA ALA A 523 -4.16 12.35 -20.20
C ALA A 523 -4.08 13.07 -21.57
N ILE A 524 -4.73 12.60 -22.60
CA ILE A 524 -4.58 13.15 -23.98
C ILE A 524 -5.06 14.59 -24.08
N VAL A 525 -6.11 14.94 -23.36
CA VAL A 525 -6.74 16.26 -23.43
C VAL A 525 -6.59 17.11 -22.18
N GLN A 526 -5.93 16.62 -21.14
CA GLN A 526 -5.69 17.37 -19.90
C GLN A 526 -5.03 18.73 -20.14
N THR A 527 -4.21 18.86 -21.17
CA THR A 527 -3.60 20.14 -21.53
C THR A 527 -4.57 21.11 -22.23
N LYS A 528 -5.73 20.63 -22.70
CA LYS A 528 -6.68 21.40 -23.50
C LYS A 528 -8.00 21.67 -22.80
N VAL A 529 -8.37 20.83 -21.83
CA VAL A 529 -9.64 20.91 -21.11
C VAL A 529 -9.41 21.58 -19.76
N ALA A 530 -10.19 22.62 -19.47
CA ALA A 530 -10.22 23.18 -18.12
C ALA A 530 -10.93 22.20 -17.18
N ASN A 531 -10.23 21.73 -16.17
CA ASN A 531 -10.75 20.83 -15.13
C ASN A 531 -10.19 21.24 -13.77
N LEU A 532 -10.75 20.70 -12.68
CA LEU A 532 -10.31 21.04 -11.33
C LEU A 532 -8.87 20.61 -11.05
N ALA A 533 -8.39 19.56 -11.69
CA ALA A 533 -7.00 19.15 -11.62
C ALA A 533 -6.03 20.26 -12.09
N LYS A 534 -6.47 21.14 -13.00
CA LYS A 534 -5.66 22.25 -13.52
C LYS A 534 -5.96 23.61 -12.91
N ILE A 535 -7.20 23.86 -12.60
CA ILE A 535 -7.67 25.19 -12.15
C ILE A 535 -8.14 25.20 -10.69
N GLY A 536 -8.16 24.05 -10.05
CA GLY A 536 -8.50 23.89 -8.65
C GLY A 536 -7.48 24.56 -7.73
N ASP A 537 -7.90 24.83 -6.52
CA ASP A 537 -7.05 25.42 -5.49
C ASP A 537 -6.15 24.40 -4.79
N TRP A 538 -6.32 23.10 -5.04
CA TRP A 538 -5.62 21.98 -4.41
C TRP A 538 -5.67 22.03 -2.88
N SER A 539 -6.72 22.68 -2.33
CA SER A 539 -6.89 22.82 -0.88
C SER A 539 -7.39 21.53 -0.24
N GLU A 540 -7.05 21.34 1.02
CA GLU A 540 -7.63 20.27 1.82
C GLU A 540 -9.15 20.48 2.00
N ASN A 541 -9.63 21.73 2.04
CA ASN A 541 -11.06 22.03 2.17
C ASN A 541 -11.88 21.50 0.99
N TYR A 542 -11.42 21.70 -0.25
CA TYR A 542 -12.12 21.18 -1.42
C TYR A 542 -12.17 19.66 -1.41
N ILE A 543 -11.07 19.01 -1.06
CA ILE A 543 -10.99 17.54 -1.03
C ILE A 543 -11.83 16.95 0.10
N VAL A 544 -11.92 17.63 1.23
CA VAL A 544 -12.83 17.30 2.32
C VAL A 544 -14.29 17.32 1.83
N ASP A 545 -14.71 18.39 1.16
CA ASP A 545 -16.07 18.52 0.60
C ASP A 545 -16.36 17.41 -0.43
N LEU A 546 -15.41 17.13 -1.32
CA LEU A 546 -15.54 16.07 -2.33
C LEU A 546 -15.73 14.71 -1.67
N PHE A 547 -14.87 14.33 -0.74
CA PHE A 547 -14.94 13.01 -0.10
C PHE A 547 -16.14 12.89 0.83
N ASP A 548 -16.48 13.93 1.56
CA ASP A 548 -17.67 13.92 2.42
C ASP A 548 -18.95 13.70 1.60
N TRP A 549 -19.09 14.36 0.43
CA TRP A 549 -20.21 14.13 -0.45
C TRP A 549 -20.22 12.72 -1.04
N HIS A 550 -19.07 12.20 -1.51
CA HIS A 550 -19.00 10.84 -2.04
C HIS A 550 -19.36 9.78 -0.99
N LEU A 551 -18.92 9.98 0.25
CA LEU A 551 -19.24 9.09 1.36
C LEU A 551 -20.71 9.21 1.77
N HIS A 552 -21.24 10.44 1.83
CA HIS A 552 -22.66 10.66 2.07
C HIS A 552 -23.54 9.88 1.07
N VAL A 553 -23.22 9.97 -0.21
CA VAL A 553 -23.91 9.20 -1.27
C VAL A 553 -23.76 7.69 -1.05
N SER A 554 -22.54 7.21 -0.86
CA SER A 554 -22.24 5.77 -0.76
C SER A 554 -22.89 5.10 0.46
N GLU A 555 -22.88 5.77 1.60
CA GLU A 555 -23.42 5.22 2.86
C GLU A 555 -24.96 5.22 2.89
N ASN A 556 -25.59 6.08 2.08
CA ASN A 556 -27.07 6.17 2.00
C ASN A 556 -27.68 5.37 0.83
N ASP A 557 -26.87 4.71 -0.01
CA ASP A 557 -27.35 3.89 -1.12
C ASP A 557 -27.37 2.40 -0.73
N PRO A 558 -28.55 1.78 -0.50
CA PRO A 558 -28.66 0.40 -0.04
C PRO A 558 -28.25 -0.63 -1.09
N ASP A 559 -28.31 -0.29 -2.37
CA ASP A 559 -28.01 -1.18 -3.48
C ASP A 559 -26.60 -0.98 -4.03
N PHE A 560 -25.83 -0.05 -3.46
CA PHE A 560 -24.47 0.19 -3.87
C PHE A 560 -23.50 -0.87 -3.31
N VAL A 561 -22.64 -1.39 -4.16
CA VAL A 561 -21.60 -2.35 -3.77
C VAL A 561 -20.51 -1.70 -2.93
N GLY A 562 -20.17 -0.45 -3.23
CA GLY A 562 -19.15 0.33 -2.56
C GLY A 562 -18.12 0.97 -3.50
N ASN A 563 -17.19 1.67 -2.91
CA ASN A 563 -16.15 2.39 -3.63
C ASN A 563 -14.76 2.27 -2.98
N VAL A 564 -13.74 2.58 -3.78
CA VAL A 564 -12.33 2.46 -3.41
C VAL A 564 -11.63 3.77 -3.75
N GLN A 565 -11.27 4.53 -2.74
CA GLN A 565 -10.66 5.85 -2.88
C GLN A 565 -9.23 5.76 -3.45
N TRP A 566 -8.87 6.61 -4.39
CA TRP A 566 -7.54 6.79 -4.93
C TRP A 566 -6.86 8.04 -4.34
N ALA A 567 -5.82 7.90 -3.53
CA ALA A 567 -5.18 6.72 -3.00
C ALA A 567 -4.94 6.90 -1.49
N PHE A 568 -4.48 5.87 -0.78
CA PHE A 568 -4.19 5.99 0.64
C PHE A 568 -3.07 7.00 0.92
N LYS A 569 -1.93 6.86 0.23
CA LYS A 569 -0.71 7.65 0.44
C LYS A 569 -0.34 8.41 -0.83
N ASP A 570 0.21 9.63 -0.69
CA ASP A 570 0.89 10.31 -1.79
C ASP A 570 2.04 9.46 -2.30
N PHE A 571 2.29 9.45 -3.61
CA PHE A 571 3.27 8.57 -4.23
C PHE A 571 3.97 9.21 -5.42
N ALA A 572 5.15 8.67 -5.79
CA ALA A 572 5.93 9.12 -6.91
C ALA A 572 5.31 8.70 -8.26
N THR A 573 5.32 9.63 -9.22
CA THR A 573 4.80 9.41 -10.56
C THR A 573 5.60 10.16 -11.61
N PRO A 574 5.86 9.58 -12.81
CA PRO A 574 6.52 10.31 -13.90
C PRO A 574 5.54 11.12 -14.74
N LEU A 575 4.24 10.98 -14.54
CA LEU A 575 3.19 11.43 -15.46
C LEU A 575 2.12 12.30 -14.80
N ARG A 576 2.49 13.46 -14.23
CA ARG A 576 1.50 14.39 -13.66
C ARG A 576 1.71 15.80 -14.18
N PRO A 577 1.23 16.07 -15.43
CA PRO A 577 1.37 17.38 -16.06
C PRO A 577 0.48 18.45 -15.40
N GLU A 578 -0.56 18.05 -14.68
CA GLU A 578 -1.45 18.94 -13.95
C GLU A 578 -0.88 19.40 -12.61
N ASP A 579 0.15 18.73 -12.12
CA ASP A 579 0.76 19.05 -10.83
C ASP A 579 1.89 20.07 -11.01
N ASP A 580 1.88 21.15 -10.23
CA ASP A 580 3.00 22.09 -10.13
C ASP A 580 4.19 21.50 -9.34
N ILE A 581 3.97 20.37 -8.67
CA ILE A 581 4.98 19.63 -7.93
C ILE A 581 5.37 18.40 -8.77
N PRO A 582 6.50 18.44 -9.48
CA PRO A 582 6.89 17.36 -10.37
C PRO A 582 7.11 16.05 -9.60
N TYR A 583 6.84 14.94 -10.28
CA TYR A 583 7.06 13.56 -9.80
C TYR A 583 6.25 13.15 -8.57
N MET A 584 5.15 13.86 -8.25
CA MET A 584 4.32 13.55 -7.09
C MET A 584 2.85 13.51 -7.43
N ASN A 585 2.18 12.40 -7.10
CA ASN A 585 0.73 12.30 -7.08
C ASN A 585 0.26 12.57 -5.64
N GLN A 586 -0.49 13.64 -5.43
CA GLN A 586 -0.94 14.09 -4.10
C GLN A 586 -2.39 13.71 -3.79
N LYS A 587 -2.93 12.68 -4.46
CA LYS A 587 -4.27 12.14 -4.17
C LYS A 587 -4.34 11.29 -2.90
N GLY A 588 -3.23 11.18 -2.17
CA GLY A 588 -3.20 10.52 -0.87
C GLY A 588 -4.08 11.22 0.16
N ILE A 589 -4.77 10.43 0.99
CA ILE A 589 -5.42 10.93 2.21
C ILE A 589 -4.45 11.01 3.38
N VAL A 590 -3.25 10.47 3.18
CA VAL A 590 -2.06 10.73 4.01
C VAL A 590 -0.91 11.18 3.10
N ASP A 591 0.06 11.90 3.66
CA ASP A 591 1.27 12.28 2.92
C ASP A 591 2.20 11.06 2.68
N ARG A 592 3.33 11.25 1.99
CA ARG A 592 4.29 10.17 1.72
C ARG A 592 4.90 9.54 2.98
N ASN A 593 4.87 10.22 4.12
CA ASN A 593 5.34 9.70 5.40
C ASN A 593 4.25 8.92 6.16
N GLY A 594 3.00 8.98 5.69
CA GLY A 594 1.85 8.39 6.35
C GLY A 594 1.16 9.33 7.36
N ASN A 595 1.48 10.63 7.39
CA ASN A 595 0.79 11.60 8.22
C ASN A 595 -0.59 11.91 7.64
N PRO A 596 -1.67 11.84 8.44
CA PRO A 596 -3.01 12.10 7.96
C PRO A 596 -3.20 13.54 7.48
N LYS A 597 -3.86 13.71 6.32
CA LYS A 597 -4.51 14.95 5.88
C LYS A 597 -5.93 15.03 6.46
N ASP A 598 -6.60 16.17 6.35
CA ASP A 598 -7.98 16.32 6.83
C ASP A 598 -8.93 15.26 6.24
N ALA A 599 -8.74 14.91 4.98
CA ALA A 599 -9.51 13.88 4.30
C ALA A 599 -9.52 12.51 5.01
N TYR A 600 -8.43 12.10 5.66
CA TYR A 600 -8.36 10.86 6.44
C TYR A 600 -9.44 10.84 7.54
N TYR A 601 -9.66 11.96 8.21
CA TYR A 601 -10.65 12.07 9.30
C TYR A 601 -12.08 12.10 8.78
N VAL A 602 -12.30 12.59 7.55
CA VAL A 602 -13.59 12.44 6.86
C VAL A 602 -13.93 10.96 6.71
N PHE A 603 -13.04 10.15 6.10
CA PHE A 603 -13.23 8.70 5.98
C PHE A 603 -13.44 8.04 7.33
N LYS A 604 -12.61 8.36 8.31
CA LYS A 604 -12.71 7.82 9.66
C LYS A 604 -14.07 8.12 10.30
N SER A 605 -14.69 9.27 10.03
CA SER A 605 -15.99 9.65 10.58
C SER A 605 -17.15 8.79 10.08
N TYR A 606 -17.04 8.25 8.87
CA TYR A 606 -18.03 7.33 8.29
C TYR A 606 -17.73 5.86 8.62
N TRP A 607 -16.48 5.46 8.64
CA TRP A 607 -16.09 4.05 8.57
C TRP A 607 -15.63 3.44 9.89
N SER A 608 -14.99 4.23 10.77
CA SER A 608 -14.38 3.70 11.99
C SER A 608 -15.41 3.42 13.08
N ASN A 609 -15.19 2.32 13.82
CA ASN A 609 -15.93 2.00 15.04
C ASN A 609 -15.21 2.51 16.32
N GLU A 610 -13.95 2.94 16.19
CA GLU A 610 -13.19 3.53 17.30
C GLU A 610 -13.66 4.97 17.54
N PRO A 611 -14.18 5.32 18.74
CA PRO A 611 -14.67 6.67 19.00
C PRO A 611 -13.61 7.73 18.80
N PHE A 612 -13.91 8.75 18.04
CA PHE A 612 -13.04 9.92 17.86
C PHE A 612 -13.85 11.17 17.53
N THR A 613 -13.18 12.30 17.63
CA THR A 613 -13.66 13.63 17.26
C THR A 613 -12.48 14.41 16.72
N TYR A 614 -12.68 15.14 15.64
CA TYR A 614 -11.64 15.93 14.97
C TYR A 614 -12.27 17.22 14.42
N ILE A 615 -11.77 18.37 14.84
CA ILE A 615 -12.14 19.68 14.28
C ILE A 615 -11.37 19.83 12.97
N GLU A 616 -12.01 20.21 11.88
CA GLU A 616 -11.35 20.35 10.58
C GLU A 616 -10.17 21.32 10.64
N SER A 617 -9.19 21.12 9.74
CA SER A 617 -8.13 22.09 9.45
C SER A 617 -7.13 22.34 10.58
N HIS A 618 -6.65 21.28 11.25
CA HIS A 618 -5.59 21.37 12.28
C HIS A 618 -4.28 22.01 11.77
N THR A 619 -4.01 21.94 10.48
CA THR A 619 -2.85 22.59 9.85
C THR A 619 -3.09 24.07 9.52
N TRP A 620 -4.33 24.57 9.68
CA TRP A 620 -4.73 25.94 9.39
C TRP A 620 -4.89 26.78 10.67
N THR A 621 -3.81 26.98 11.36
CA THR A 621 -3.78 27.71 12.65
C THR A 621 -3.74 29.24 12.48
N GLU A 622 -3.39 29.77 11.32
CA GLU A 622 -3.41 31.18 10.95
C GLU A 622 -4.53 31.39 9.93
N ARG A 623 -5.57 32.17 10.32
CA ARG A 623 -6.72 32.48 9.46
C ARG A 623 -6.98 33.96 9.40
N GLN A 624 -7.72 34.40 8.40
CA GLN A 624 -8.11 35.81 8.26
C GLN A 624 -9.52 35.93 7.64
N GLY A 625 -10.20 37.02 7.96
CA GLY A 625 -11.52 37.31 7.40
C GLY A 625 -12.14 38.52 8.04
N PRO A 626 -13.32 38.96 7.56
CA PRO A 626 -14.02 40.13 8.10
C PRO A 626 -14.43 39.88 9.56
N GLU A 627 -14.40 40.99 10.35
CA GLU A 627 -14.97 41.00 11.69
C GLU A 627 -16.48 40.73 11.63
N ASN A 628 -17.02 40.05 12.65
CA ASN A 628 -18.45 39.73 12.79
C ASN A 628 -19.03 38.88 11.62
N SER A 629 -18.20 38.22 10.85
CA SER A 629 -18.63 37.30 9.81
C SER A 629 -18.43 35.84 10.29
N PRO A 630 -19.52 35.10 10.55
CA PRO A 630 -19.40 33.70 10.99
C PRO A 630 -18.75 32.84 9.93
N ARG A 631 -17.99 31.84 10.36
CA ARG A 631 -17.37 30.81 9.53
C ARG A 631 -17.98 29.48 9.90
N THR A 632 -18.51 28.78 8.92
CA THR A 632 -18.95 27.41 9.13
C THR A 632 -17.73 26.50 9.37
N LEU A 633 -17.78 25.75 10.44
CA LEU A 633 -16.73 24.82 10.87
C LEU A 633 -17.32 23.43 10.99
N SER A 634 -16.68 22.44 10.39
CA SER A 634 -17.06 21.03 10.45
C SER A 634 -16.31 20.31 11.57
N VAL A 635 -16.98 19.36 12.20
CA VAL A 635 -16.36 18.43 13.14
C VAL A 635 -16.59 17.01 12.65
N PHE A 636 -15.53 16.33 12.28
CA PHE A 636 -15.61 14.93 11.84
C PHE A 636 -15.60 14.02 13.08
N SER A 637 -16.66 13.29 13.28
CA SER A 637 -16.81 12.39 14.42
C SER A 637 -17.73 11.23 14.10
N ASN A 638 -17.43 10.06 14.69
CA ASN A 638 -18.33 8.92 14.69
C ASN A 638 -19.13 8.78 16.01
N CYS A 639 -19.00 9.75 16.93
CA CYS A 639 -19.78 9.81 18.15
C CYS A 639 -21.26 10.15 17.86
N GLU A 640 -22.17 9.69 18.71
CA GLU A 640 -23.61 9.96 18.56
C GLU A 640 -23.93 11.45 18.66
N LYS A 641 -23.27 12.15 19.58
CA LYS A 641 -23.46 13.58 19.86
C LYS A 641 -22.13 14.27 19.96
N VAL A 642 -22.07 15.50 19.51
CA VAL A 642 -20.88 16.36 19.62
C VAL A 642 -21.30 17.75 20.12
N THR A 643 -20.57 18.29 21.09
CA THR A 643 -20.69 19.67 21.54
C THR A 643 -19.44 20.44 21.14
N LEU A 644 -19.60 21.57 20.46
CA LEU A 644 -18.49 22.48 20.15
C LEU A 644 -18.47 23.64 21.16
N PHE A 645 -17.29 23.95 21.67
CA PHE A 645 -17.02 25.09 22.52
C PHE A 645 -16.05 26.05 21.81
N HIS A 646 -16.31 27.35 21.96
CA HIS A 646 -15.42 28.42 21.53
C HIS A 646 -15.11 29.33 22.73
N GLN A 647 -13.83 29.50 23.06
CA GLN A 647 -13.38 30.23 24.24
C GLN A 647 -14.10 29.81 25.54
N GLY A 648 -14.30 28.52 25.71
CA GLY A 648 -14.98 27.93 26.87
C GLY A 648 -16.51 28.05 26.85
N LYS A 649 -17.10 28.80 25.91
CA LYS A 649 -18.57 28.93 25.77
C LYS A 649 -19.08 27.86 24.78
N SER A 650 -20.14 27.14 25.17
CA SER A 650 -20.78 26.16 24.29
C SER A 650 -21.50 26.85 23.12
N LEU A 651 -21.26 26.32 21.91
CA LEU A 651 -22.00 26.70 20.70
C LEU A 651 -23.17 25.71 20.41
N GLY A 652 -23.46 24.85 21.37
CA GLY A 652 -24.56 23.88 21.31
C GLY A 652 -24.09 22.43 20.98
N GLU A 653 -24.94 21.49 21.37
CA GLU A 653 -24.80 20.05 21.07
C GLU A 653 -25.53 19.72 19.76
N LYS A 654 -24.89 18.93 18.87
CA LYS A 654 -25.50 18.38 17.67
C LYS A 654 -25.44 16.86 17.67
N GLN A 655 -26.46 16.23 17.09
CA GLN A 655 -26.53 14.80 16.93
C GLN A 655 -26.06 14.42 15.52
N ARG A 656 -25.12 13.44 15.45
CA ARG A 656 -24.66 12.89 14.19
C ARG A 656 -25.80 12.20 13.42
N ASN A 657 -25.95 12.53 12.15
CA ASN A 657 -26.97 11.95 11.29
C ASN A 657 -26.40 11.74 9.87
N LEU A 658 -26.23 10.48 9.45
CA LEU A 658 -25.67 10.09 8.13
C LEU A 658 -26.49 10.61 6.93
N SER A 659 -27.78 10.94 7.14
CA SER A 659 -28.61 11.52 6.07
C SER A 659 -28.38 13.02 5.86
N LEU A 660 -27.56 13.66 6.71
CA LEU A 660 -27.23 15.08 6.62
C LEU A 660 -25.82 15.27 6.03
N TYR A 661 -25.64 16.37 5.30
CA TYR A 661 -24.40 16.84 4.71
C TYR A 661 -24.26 18.34 4.96
N PRO A 662 -23.07 18.91 5.19
CA PRO A 662 -21.77 18.23 5.37
C PRO A 662 -21.57 17.64 6.77
N ALA A 663 -20.46 16.89 6.95
CA ALA A 663 -19.99 16.32 8.21
C ALA A 663 -21.09 15.61 9.05
N ASN A 664 -22.00 14.92 8.36
CA ASN A 664 -23.15 14.24 9.00
C ASN A 664 -24.00 15.19 9.88
N GLY A 665 -24.07 16.48 9.52
CA GLY A 665 -24.79 17.54 10.27
C GLY A 665 -24.01 18.13 11.42
N LEU A 666 -22.74 17.76 11.62
CA LEU A 666 -21.89 18.26 12.70
C LEU A 666 -21.11 19.51 12.25
N THR A 667 -21.84 20.60 11.98
CA THR A 667 -21.29 21.89 11.55
C THR A 667 -21.78 23.01 12.48
N TRP A 668 -20.94 24.00 12.73
CA TRP A 668 -21.27 25.18 13.57
C TRP A 668 -20.79 26.48 12.92
N ASP A 669 -21.58 27.55 13.05
CA ASP A 669 -21.14 28.88 12.67
C ASP A 669 -20.35 29.50 13.82
N VAL A 670 -19.08 29.79 13.58
CA VAL A 670 -18.15 30.34 14.58
C VAL A 670 -17.82 31.80 14.25
N ASN A 671 -18.11 32.69 15.17
CA ASN A 671 -17.62 34.06 15.10
C ASN A 671 -16.25 34.14 15.78
N PHE A 672 -15.19 34.13 14.98
CA PHE A 672 -13.83 34.24 15.50
C PHE A 672 -13.57 35.61 16.10
N LEU A 673 -12.82 35.66 17.21
CA LEU A 673 -12.29 36.84 17.82
C LEU A 673 -10.91 37.17 17.25
N LYS A 674 -10.52 38.45 17.28
CA LYS A 674 -9.17 38.86 16.91
C LYS A 674 -8.14 38.21 17.85
N GLY A 675 -7.10 37.57 17.31
CA GLY A 675 -6.06 36.85 18.06
C GLY A 675 -6.40 35.40 18.32
N GLU A 676 -5.95 34.82 19.42
CA GLU A 676 -6.09 33.40 19.74
C GLU A 676 -7.56 33.02 20.01
N ASN A 677 -8.01 32.02 19.31
CA ASN A 677 -9.29 31.34 19.47
C ASN A 677 -9.05 29.86 19.83
N ILE A 678 -9.66 29.42 20.93
CA ILE A 678 -9.59 28.04 21.39
C ILE A 678 -10.93 27.39 21.11
N LEU A 679 -10.91 26.36 20.26
CA LEU A 679 -12.04 25.50 19.91
C LEU A 679 -11.86 24.14 20.57
N ILE A 680 -12.92 23.63 21.20
CA ILE A 680 -12.92 22.28 21.80
C ILE A 680 -14.17 21.56 21.34
N ALA A 681 -14.02 20.45 20.66
CA ALA A 681 -15.10 19.55 20.31
C ALA A 681 -15.11 18.35 21.26
N VAL A 682 -16.26 18.07 21.87
CA VAL A 682 -16.45 16.95 22.78
C VAL A 682 -17.49 16.00 22.19
N GLY A 683 -17.04 14.82 21.76
CA GLY A 683 -17.86 13.74 21.26
C GLY A 683 -18.31 12.81 22.38
N LYS A 684 -19.57 12.34 22.34
CA LYS A 684 -20.15 11.38 23.26
C LYS A 684 -20.73 10.19 22.50
N THR A 685 -20.31 8.98 22.87
CA THR A 685 -20.81 7.73 22.32
C THR A 685 -22.12 7.31 22.96
N LYS A 686 -22.83 6.33 22.37
CA LYS A 686 -24.07 5.75 22.93
C LYS A 686 -23.89 5.17 24.33
N ASP A 687 -22.72 4.55 24.59
CA ASP A 687 -22.37 3.97 25.90
C ASP A 687 -21.83 5.02 26.90
N GLY A 688 -21.85 6.30 26.54
CA GLY A 688 -21.51 7.41 27.41
C GLY A 688 -20.02 7.76 27.49
N LYS A 689 -19.15 7.10 26.74
CA LYS A 689 -17.73 7.47 26.65
C LYS A 689 -17.60 8.83 25.96
N THR A 690 -16.60 9.60 26.41
CA THR A 690 -16.29 10.91 25.84
C THR A 690 -14.90 10.89 25.20
N VAL A 691 -14.79 11.57 24.05
CA VAL A 691 -13.54 11.89 23.37
C VAL A 691 -13.55 13.37 23.03
N SER A 692 -12.40 14.00 22.95
CA SER A 692 -12.32 15.42 22.65
C SER A 692 -11.18 15.73 21.73
N ASP A 693 -11.33 16.84 21.01
CA ASP A 693 -10.32 17.45 20.18
C ASP A 693 -10.23 18.94 20.47
N THR A 694 -9.04 19.51 20.31
CA THR A 694 -8.79 20.93 20.59
C THR A 694 -8.00 21.54 19.45
N LEU A 695 -8.52 22.64 18.90
CA LEU A 695 -7.87 23.44 17.87
C LEU A 695 -7.64 24.86 18.37
N LYS A 696 -6.43 25.37 18.15
CA LYS A 696 -6.09 26.77 18.39
C LYS A 696 -5.91 27.52 17.08
N VAL A 697 -6.64 28.60 16.88
CA VAL A 697 -6.60 29.41 15.67
C VAL A 697 -6.26 30.85 16.05
N ASN A 698 -5.23 31.40 15.40
CA ASN A 698 -4.96 32.82 15.46
C ASN A 698 -5.69 33.53 14.30
N TYR A 699 -6.69 34.34 14.61
CA TYR A 699 -7.56 34.95 13.61
C TYR A 699 -7.30 36.44 13.48
N ARG A 700 -7.17 36.88 12.21
CA ARG A 700 -6.90 38.29 11.87
C ARG A 700 -8.07 38.88 11.09
N PHE A 701 -8.41 40.19 11.43
CA PHE A 701 -9.35 40.95 10.61
C PHE A 701 -8.66 41.72 9.47
N ASN A 702 -7.34 41.91 9.58
CA ASN A 702 -6.54 42.55 8.55
C ASN A 702 -6.04 41.54 7.52
N LYS A 703 -6.18 41.85 6.23
CA LYS A 703 -5.53 41.09 5.15
C LYS A 703 -4.03 41.39 5.14
N ASN A 704 -3.23 40.41 4.69
CA ASN A 704 -1.86 40.63 4.27
C ASN A 704 -1.79 41.48 2.99
N ASP A 705 -0.67 42.15 2.79
CA ASP A 705 -0.25 42.75 1.54
C ASP A 705 0.58 41.77 0.69
N THR A 706 1.18 42.22 -0.40
CA THR A 706 2.11 41.42 -1.20
C THR A 706 3.29 40.97 -0.34
N ALA A 707 3.68 39.70 -0.47
CA ALA A 707 4.85 39.15 0.21
C ALA A 707 6.14 39.83 -0.27
N THR A 708 6.98 40.23 0.67
CA THR A 708 8.22 40.98 0.40
C THR A 708 9.47 40.38 1.02
N SER A 709 9.31 39.44 1.96
CA SER A 709 10.42 38.81 2.64
C SER A 709 10.04 37.47 3.25
N LEU A 710 11.05 36.71 3.68
CA LEU A 710 10.91 35.49 4.46
C LEU A 710 11.24 35.77 5.93
N GLN A 711 10.57 35.08 6.82
CA GLN A 711 10.92 34.98 8.23
C GLN A 711 11.21 33.49 8.55
N LEU A 712 12.41 33.21 9.12
CA LEU A 712 12.81 31.86 9.48
C LEU A 712 12.68 31.64 10.98
N SER A 713 12.30 30.42 11.34
CA SER A 713 12.28 29.93 12.72
C SER A 713 12.69 28.47 12.76
N TYR A 714 13.02 27.96 13.95
CA TYR A 714 13.30 26.56 14.14
C TYR A 714 12.72 26.03 15.44
N GLN A 715 12.47 24.70 15.47
CA GLN A 715 12.02 23.96 16.64
C GLN A 715 12.83 22.67 16.76
N LYS A 716 13.38 22.38 17.95
CA LYS A 716 13.99 21.09 18.22
C LYS A 716 12.92 20.02 18.42
N LEU A 717 13.00 18.91 17.66
CA LEU A 717 12.08 17.81 17.72
C LEU A 717 12.49 16.77 18.78
N LYS A 718 11.57 15.87 19.14
CA LYS A 718 11.82 14.82 20.15
C LYS A 718 12.89 13.81 19.72
N ASN A 719 13.06 13.59 18.41
CA ASN A 719 14.08 12.71 17.84
C ASN A 719 15.48 13.36 17.80
N GLY A 720 15.63 14.61 18.25
CA GLY A 720 16.87 15.36 18.24
C GLY A 720 17.11 16.20 16.99
N ASN A 721 16.29 16.05 15.95
CA ASN A 721 16.36 16.84 14.73
C ASN A 721 15.76 18.26 14.95
N TYR A 722 15.91 19.12 13.96
CA TYR A 722 15.37 20.47 13.97
C TYR A 722 14.39 20.64 12.81
N LEU A 723 13.18 21.11 13.10
CA LEU A 723 12.23 21.56 12.08
C LEU A 723 12.51 23.04 11.79
N VAL A 724 12.98 23.34 10.59
CA VAL A 724 13.19 24.71 10.10
C VAL A 724 11.96 25.13 9.32
N THR A 725 11.39 26.28 9.69
CA THR A 725 10.17 26.82 9.07
C THR A 725 10.46 28.19 8.46
N ALA A 726 10.04 28.36 7.20
CA ALA A 726 10.00 29.64 6.50
C ALA A 726 8.55 30.10 6.34
N ILE A 727 8.28 31.36 6.62
CA ILE A 727 7.01 32.03 6.33
C ILE A 727 7.23 33.22 5.43
N ALA A 728 6.35 33.43 4.46
CA ALA A 728 6.33 34.64 3.63
C ALA A 728 5.57 35.74 4.36
N ILE A 729 6.16 36.90 4.48
CA ILE A 729 5.60 38.05 5.17
C ILE A 729 5.57 39.30 4.28
N ASP A 730 4.59 40.16 4.54
CA ASP A 730 4.46 41.48 3.93
C ASP A 730 5.28 42.56 4.66
N ASN A 731 5.18 43.83 4.21
CA ASN A 731 5.85 44.97 4.83
C ASN A 731 5.33 45.28 6.26
N ASN A 732 4.21 44.73 6.67
CA ASN A 732 3.64 44.86 8.00
C ASN A 732 4.01 43.68 8.91
N ASN A 733 4.91 42.79 8.47
CA ASN A 733 5.27 41.55 9.14
C ASN A 733 4.07 40.59 9.32
N LEU A 734 3.05 40.69 8.47
CA LEU A 734 1.93 39.75 8.46
C LEU A 734 2.23 38.62 7.50
N ARG A 735 2.01 37.39 7.94
CA ARG A 735 2.16 36.19 7.07
C ARG A 735 1.16 36.27 5.91
N CYS A 736 1.66 36.12 4.69
CA CYS A 736 0.87 36.12 3.46
C CYS A 736 0.23 34.75 3.25
N LEU A 737 -1.02 34.59 3.68
CA LEU A 737 -1.71 33.27 3.64
C LEU A 737 -2.06 32.79 2.22
N ASP A 738 -2.01 33.68 1.24
CA ASP A 738 -2.21 33.42 -0.19
C ASP A 738 -0.91 33.22 -0.98
N TYR A 739 0.27 33.22 -0.30
CA TYR A 739 1.55 33.01 -0.94
C TYR A 739 1.85 31.53 -1.11
N GLU A 740 2.08 31.09 -2.37
CA GLU A 740 2.22 29.69 -2.75
C GLU A 740 3.47 29.38 -3.61
N GLU A 741 4.35 30.37 -3.81
CA GLU A 741 5.58 30.16 -4.58
C GLU A 741 6.54 29.20 -3.85
N SER A 742 7.43 28.60 -4.62
CA SER A 742 8.44 27.68 -4.09
C SER A 742 9.54 28.41 -3.33
N VAL A 743 9.99 27.82 -2.23
CA VAL A 743 11.20 28.17 -1.51
C VAL A 743 12.19 27.02 -1.52
N TYR A 744 13.49 27.34 -1.48
CA TYR A 744 14.58 26.39 -1.60
C TYR A 744 15.38 26.37 -0.30
N PHE A 745 15.30 25.27 0.45
CA PHE A 745 16.07 25.06 1.66
C PHE A 745 17.46 24.51 1.34
N GLN A 746 18.48 25.03 2.02
CA GLN A 746 19.83 24.50 1.91
C GLN A 746 20.52 24.51 3.28
N CYS A 747 21.03 23.36 3.71
CA CYS A 747 21.92 23.27 4.84
C CYS A 747 23.36 23.50 4.37
N LEU A 748 23.97 24.59 4.83
CA LEU A 748 25.36 24.97 4.43
C LEU A 748 26.41 24.19 5.23
N LYS A 749 26.13 23.91 6.52
CA LYS A 749 26.97 23.10 7.41
C LYS A 749 26.26 22.73 8.71
N GLY A 750 26.86 21.81 9.46
CA GLY A 750 26.42 21.39 10.80
C GLY A 750 25.23 20.40 10.78
N GLY A 751 24.76 20.00 9.59
CA GLY A 751 23.65 19.08 9.47
C GLY A 751 23.33 18.70 8.03
N LYS A 752 22.32 17.87 7.87
CA LYS A 752 21.77 17.42 6.58
C LYS A 752 20.25 17.61 6.58
N THR A 753 19.69 18.16 5.50
CA THR A 753 18.24 18.23 5.27
C THR A 753 17.66 16.84 5.07
N MET A 754 16.52 16.60 5.67
CA MET A 754 15.77 15.35 5.54
C MET A 754 14.78 15.49 4.37
N LYS A 755 15.29 15.40 3.14
CA LYS A 755 14.54 15.67 1.90
C LYS A 755 13.25 14.86 1.78
N SER A 756 13.27 13.62 2.22
CA SER A 756 12.13 12.70 2.07
C SER A 756 11.14 12.73 3.21
N GLN A 757 11.33 13.63 4.19
CA GLN A 757 10.50 13.69 5.39
C GLN A 757 10.03 15.10 5.70
N GLY A 758 8.76 15.20 6.14
CA GLY A 758 8.20 16.44 6.65
C GLY A 758 7.85 17.47 5.59
N THR A 759 7.92 17.13 4.31
CA THR A 759 7.53 18.01 3.21
C THR A 759 6.55 17.33 2.26
N PRO A 760 5.63 18.05 1.62
CA PRO A 760 4.67 17.46 0.68
C PRO A 760 5.33 16.73 -0.49
N THR A 761 6.44 17.27 -1.01
CA THR A 761 7.21 16.66 -2.10
C THR A 761 8.34 15.76 -1.62
N GLY A 762 8.75 15.88 -0.36
CA GLY A 762 9.96 15.26 0.17
C GLY A 762 11.25 15.92 -0.34
N SER A 763 11.19 17.09 -0.98
CA SER A 763 12.28 17.81 -1.60
C SER A 763 12.78 18.97 -0.73
N GLU A 764 13.95 19.50 -1.06
CA GLU A 764 14.45 20.80 -0.53
C GLU A 764 13.77 22.00 -1.21
N SER A 765 13.18 21.79 -2.40
CA SER A 765 12.33 22.75 -3.10
C SER A 765 10.89 22.50 -2.71
N ILE A 766 10.30 23.41 -1.97
CA ILE A 766 8.98 23.24 -1.36
C ILE A 766 8.08 24.38 -1.79
N ARG A 767 6.96 24.06 -2.44
CA ARG A 767 5.88 25.03 -2.67
C ARG A 767 5.21 25.37 -1.34
N MET A 768 5.10 26.63 -1.01
CA MET A 768 4.47 27.07 0.24
C MET A 768 2.97 26.80 0.25
N ALA A 769 2.48 26.37 1.40
CA ALA A 769 1.06 26.24 1.68
C ALA A 769 0.66 27.33 2.67
N ASN A 770 -0.29 28.19 2.30
CA ASN A 770 -0.71 29.35 3.10
C ASN A 770 0.48 30.19 3.61
N GLY A 771 1.45 30.44 2.73
CA GLY A 771 2.66 31.22 3.02
C GLY A 771 3.64 30.57 4.01
N LYS A 772 3.64 29.26 4.12
CA LYS A 772 4.51 28.49 5.02
C LYS A 772 5.11 27.28 4.31
N ALA A 773 6.39 27.01 4.57
CA ALA A 773 7.04 25.75 4.25
C ALA A 773 7.97 25.35 5.40
N SER A 774 8.20 24.05 5.58
CA SER A 774 9.10 23.54 6.63
C SER A 774 9.88 22.34 6.12
N ILE A 775 11.11 22.17 6.66
CA ILE A 775 11.96 21.00 6.41
C ILE A 775 12.61 20.56 7.71
N GLU A 776 12.78 19.26 7.86
CA GLU A 776 13.51 18.67 8.98
C GLU A 776 15.02 18.61 8.67
N VAL A 777 15.84 18.90 9.65
CA VAL A 777 17.31 18.89 9.54
C VAL A 777 17.90 17.99 10.60
N LEU A 778 18.67 17.01 10.18
CA LEU A 778 19.43 16.11 11.02
C LEU A 778 20.79 16.74 11.34
N PRO A 779 21.16 16.94 12.61
CA PRO A 779 22.51 17.39 12.99
C PRO A 779 23.57 16.37 12.60
N ASP A 780 24.76 16.82 12.21
CA ASP A 780 25.89 15.95 11.82
C ASP A 780 26.64 15.31 13.02
N GLY A 781 26.18 15.58 14.23
CA GLY A 781 26.79 15.03 15.47
C GLY A 781 28.09 15.70 15.93
N ILE A 782 28.56 16.68 15.21
CA ILE A 782 29.78 17.45 15.52
C ILE A 782 29.31 18.75 16.15
N ASN A 783 29.07 18.91 17.40
CA ASN A 783 28.67 20.12 18.15
C ASN A 783 28.93 21.49 17.46
N LEU A 784 28.72 21.55 16.14
CA LEU A 784 28.75 22.74 15.32
C LEU A 784 27.36 23.30 15.13
N PRO A 785 27.19 24.61 15.11
CA PRO A 785 25.89 25.20 14.80
C PRO A 785 25.47 24.80 13.38
N ILE A 786 24.18 24.48 13.22
CA ILE A 786 23.58 24.25 11.89
C ILE A 786 23.38 25.63 11.23
N GLU A 787 23.85 25.77 10.01
CA GLU A 787 23.67 26.98 9.21
C GLU A 787 22.81 26.66 8.01
N MET A 788 21.65 27.33 7.94
CA MET A 788 20.64 27.16 6.91
C MET A 788 20.44 28.43 6.10
N THR A 789 20.16 28.28 4.83
CA THR A 789 19.62 29.37 4.01
C THR A 789 18.33 28.91 3.34
N VAL A 790 17.42 29.85 3.14
CA VAL A 790 16.18 29.65 2.39
C VAL A 790 16.11 30.71 1.31
N LEU A 791 16.05 30.27 0.07
CA LEU A 791 16.02 31.11 -1.11
C LEU A 791 14.63 31.16 -1.73
N ASN A 792 14.37 32.24 -2.45
CA ASN A 792 13.14 32.46 -3.21
C ASN A 792 13.48 33.29 -4.45
N GLN A 793 12.72 33.18 -5.52
CA GLN A 793 12.96 33.90 -6.76
C GLN A 793 12.37 35.34 -6.76
N SER A 794 11.41 35.63 -5.89
CA SER A 794 10.66 36.88 -5.90
C SER A 794 11.27 37.97 -5.01
N PHE A 795 12.01 37.57 -3.97
CA PHE A 795 12.63 38.51 -3.02
C PHE A 795 13.88 37.92 -2.35
N LYS A 796 14.55 38.71 -1.51
CA LYS A 796 15.82 38.31 -0.88
C LYS A 796 15.61 37.04 -0.02
N GLY A 797 16.55 36.09 -0.14
CA GLY A 797 16.64 34.93 0.74
C GLY A 797 17.03 35.28 2.16
N GLU A 798 16.78 34.36 3.09
CA GLU A 798 17.10 34.52 4.52
C GLU A 798 18.07 33.45 5.00
N TYR A 799 18.79 33.75 6.08
CA TYR A 799 19.79 32.90 6.71
C TYR A 799 19.40 32.63 8.18
N LEU A 800 19.62 31.41 8.63
CA LEU A 800 19.36 30.98 10.00
C LEU A 800 20.56 30.22 10.55
N LYS A 801 20.98 30.57 11.77
CA LYS A 801 21.97 29.83 12.54
C LYS A 801 21.34 29.19 13.77
N ILE A 802 21.39 27.87 13.87
CA ILE A 802 20.80 27.08 14.94
C ILE A 802 21.93 26.59 15.86
N PRO A 803 21.97 27.00 17.13
CA PRO A 803 22.91 26.43 18.09
C PRO A 803 22.55 24.97 18.35
N VAL A 804 23.49 24.06 18.22
CA VAL A 804 23.32 22.64 18.60
C VAL A 804 23.84 22.51 20.03
N ASN A 805 22.93 22.30 20.99
CA ASN A 805 23.22 22.09 22.43
C ASN A 805 23.00 20.63 22.78
#